data_b867dedd343edff0ce1fbbb44d578062
#
_entry.id   b867dedd343edff0ce1fbbb44d578062
#
_cell.length_a   1.000
_cell.length_b   1.000
_cell.length_c   1.000
_cell.angle_alpha   90.00
_cell.angle_beta   90.00
_cell.angle_gamma   90.00
#
_symmetry.space_group_name_H-M   'P 1'
#
loop_
_entity.id
_entity.type
_entity.pdbx_description
1 polymer ?
#
loop_
_entity_poly.entity_id
_entity_poly.type
_entity_poly.pdbx_seq_one_letter_code
_entity_poly.pdbx_strand_id
1 'polypeptide(L)'
;RAGAQAKLNQIVEVIGENLDSEVCSIYLLREGMLELFATRGLNQAAVHVTRLAVGEGLVGTIAGNVETLNLAEAAAHPDFAFRPETGEEKFHSFAGVPIVRRERAVGVVAVQHVEPRRYEEVEIEALQTVAMVLSELIANAELIDDEETLGVPAHLTGPDRLKGLTLVKGLASGVAVFHQPRVTIEHVVAEDTEAERQRVYLAFDKMREQIDRMASQAEFGVGGEHEEVLETYRMFAYDEGWSRRINEAIDSGLTAEAAIERVQQRTRMRMRQIDDPLLADRMHDLEDLSNRLLRIVSGQLGTAASMGLKGDAILIARNLGPAELLEYDRRRLKGVILEEGSLTAHVVIVARAMGIPVVGRMRALRGKVRDGDHLLLDGDQGVVDVRPAPTLIEAFEARFAKNRERQAHYATMREVEPFTRDGTRVTVLMNAGLRDDTPMLNLTGADGIGLFRTEFQFLVSATLPSRERQTRLYRDVLDAAGDKPVVFRTVDIGGDKVLPYLRHNDGEAEENPAMGWRALRVALERDGLLKVQARALLEAAGGRTLNVMFPMVTEPWEFDAARNVFESQLAFLRQRKKILPEAIRYGAMLEVPALAECLDILAPRLSFLSIGTNDLTQFLFAADRANPKLAERYDWLSPAILRFLRRVVNTLAPFGTDVTVCGEMGGRRLEALALLGLGITRLSITPAAVGPVKELVRKIDLKEIRTAMNGWLSEPPKDLRSAIAEWAFYRGIECD
;
A
#
# COMPACT_ATOMS: atom_id res chain seq x y z
N ARG A 1 34.67 -30.33 19.23
CA ARG A 1 34.43 -30.33 17.75
C ARG A 1 34.19 -31.75 17.18
N ALA A 2 34.98 -32.77 17.46
CA ALA A 2 34.78 -34.13 16.92
C ALA A 2 33.42 -34.76 17.36
N GLY A 3 32.97 -34.53 18.59
CA GLY A 3 31.69 -35.00 19.07
C GLY A 3 30.46 -34.30 18.45
N ALA A 4 30.60 -33.03 18.09
CA ALA A 4 29.56 -32.27 17.41
C ALA A 4 29.39 -32.68 15.95
N GLN A 5 30.50 -32.94 15.24
CA GLN A 5 30.47 -33.49 13.87
C GLN A 5 29.77 -34.85 13.81
N ALA A 6 30.06 -35.73 14.76
CA ALA A 6 29.41 -37.03 14.84
C ALA A 6 27.89 -36.91 15.06
N LYS A 7 27.45 -35.93 15.88
CA LYS A 7 26.03 -35.66 16.08
C LYS A 7 25.37 -35.12 14.82
N LEU A 8 25.99 -34.19 14.10
CA LEU A 8 25.45 -33.65 12.85
C LEU A 8 25.31 -34.76 11.78
N ASN A 9 26.30 -35.65 11.66
CA ASN A 9 26.23 -36.78 10.76
C ASN A 9 25.07 -37.74 11.14
N GLN A 10 24.86 -37.98 12.43
CA GLN A 10 23.74 -38.77 12.88
C GLN A 10 22.39 -38.12 12.60
N ILE A 11 22.30 -36.81 12.74
CA ILE A 11 21.06 -36.06 12.48
C ILE A 11 20.68 -36.09 11.00
N VAL A 12 21.63 -35.92 10.05
CA VAL A 12 21.30 -36.01 8.61
C VAL A 12 20.81 -37.41 8.22
N GLU A 13 21.32 -38.47 8.86
CA GLU A 13 20.81 -39.85 8.64
C GLU A 13 19.35 -39.97 9.12
N VAL A 14 19.07 -39.54 10.35
CA VAL A 14 17.72 -39.62 10.94
C VAL A 14 16.71 -38.83 10.14
N ILE A 15 17.07 -37.60 9.71
CA ILE A 15 16.17 -36.75 8.89
C ILE A 15 15.89 -37.42 7.54
N GLY A 16 16.94 -37.88 6.84
CA GLY A 16 16.79 -38.53 5.54
C GLY A 16 15.93 -39.77 5.58
N GLU A 17 16.05 -40.61 6.64
CA GLU A 17 15.22 -41.79 6.84
C GLU A 17 13.75 -41.44 7.13
N ASN A 18 13.49 -40.43 7.97
CA ASN A 18 12.13 -40.07 8.36
C ASN A 18 11.35 -39.31 7.29
N LEU A 19 12.05 -38.56 6.41
CA LEU A 19 11.45 -37.81 5.31
C LEU A 19 11.50 -38.56 3.97
N ASP A 20 11.92 -39.83 3.98
CA ASP A 20 12.09 -40.66 2.76
C ASP A 20 12.84 -39.88 1.66
N SER A 21 13.97 -39.25 2.04
CA SER A 21 14.78 -38.41 1.16
C SER A 21 16.17 -39.03 0.98
N GLU A 22 16.63 -39.15 -0.28
CA GLU A 22 17.95 -39.72 -0.56
C GLU A 22 19.07 -38.80 -0.09
N VAL A 23 18.84 -37.50 -0.10
CA VAL A 23 19.80 -36.51 0.37
C VAL A 23 19.23 -35.74 1.55
N CYS A 24 20.04 -35.62 2.59
CA CYS A 24 19.90 -34.59 3.63
C CYS A 24 21.26 -33.96 3.89
N SER A 25 21.30 -32.64 3.88
CA SER A 25 22.55 -31.86 4.00
C SER A 25 22.39 -30.70 4.98
N ILE A 26 23.42 -30.46 5.78
CA ILE A 26 23.51 -29.33 6.70
C ILE A 26 24.67 -28.44 6.25
N TYR A 27 24.34 -27.20 5.93
CA TYR A 27 25.28 -26.14 5.64
C TYR A 27 25.34 -25.18 6.82
N LEU A 28 26.56 -24.81 7.27
CA LEU A 28 26.76 -23.85 8.34
C LEU A 28 27.51 -22.62 7.83
N LEU A 29 27.09 -21.46 8.30
CA LEU A 29 27.75 -20.19 7.95
C LEU A 29 29.08 -20.09 8.70
N ARG A 30 30.16 -19.96 7.95
CA ARG A 30 31.51 -19.86 8.47
C ARG A 30 32.36 -18.95 7.59
N GLU A 31 33.08 -18.01 8.19
CA GLU A 31 33.90 -17.04 7.43
C GLU A 31 33.11 -16.32 6.32
N GLY A 32 31.77 -16.05 6.56
CA GLY A 32 30.92 -15.42 5.59
C GLY A 32 30.42 -16.32 4.43
N MET A 33 30.75 -17.60 4.45
CA MET A 33 30.38 -18.59 3.44
C MET A 33 29.58 -19.74 4.09
N LEU A 34 28.64 -20.30 3.37
CA LEU A 34 27.92 -21.52 3.75
C LEU A 34 28.74 -22.74 3.37
N GLU A 35 29.29 -23.40 4.35
CA GLU A 35 30.13 -24.61 4.21
C GLU A 35 29.27 -25.85 4.44
N LEU A 36 29.41 -26.85 3.56
CA LEU A 36 28.75 -28.15 3.76
C LEU A 36 29.41 -28.89 4.92
N PHE A 37 28.69 -29.05 6.04
CA PHE A 37 29.20 -29.65 7.28
C PHE A 37 28.87 -31.12 7.44
N ALA A 38 27.67 -31.53 7.02
CA ALA A 38 27.25 -32.92 7.07
C ALA A 38 26.31 -33.20 5.90
N THR A 39 26.42 -34.39 5.34
CA THR A 39 25.51 -34.82 4.28
C THR A 39 25.29 -36.32 4.34
N ARG A 40 24.08 -36.73 3.99
CA ARG A 40 23.68 -38.07 3.56
C ARG A 40 23.33 -37.94 2.07
N GLY A 41 23.78 -38.84 1.24
CA GLY A 41 23.39 -38.96 -0.16
C GLY A 41 24.19 -38.17 -1.16
N LEU A 42 24.85 -37.03 -0.77
CA LEU A 42 25.84 -36.37 -1.59
C LEU A 42 27.24 -36.97 -1.41
N ASN A 43 28.15 -36.58 -2.28
CA ASN A 43 29.56 -37.01 -2.20
C ASN A 43 30.19 -36.59 -0.85
N GLN A 44 30.63 -37.56 -0.05
CA GLN A 44 31.27 -37.31 1.25
C GLN A 44 32.57 -36.47 1.14
N ALA A 45 33.25 -36.55 0.00
CA ALA A 45 34.45 -35.75 -0.24
C ALA A 45 34.14 -34.25 -0.39
N ALA A 46 32.86 -33.84 -0.61
CA ALA A 46 32.40 -32.47 -0.67
C ALA A 46 32.23 -31.83 0.72
N VAL A 47 32.16 -32.61 1.79
CA VAL A 47 32.05 -32.11 3.17
C VAL A 47 33.31 -31.31 3.53
N HIS A 48 33.13 -30.10 4.07
CA HIS A 48 34.17 -29.09 4.35
C HIS A 48 34.93 -28.54 3.13
N VAL A 49 34.54 -28.94 1.91
CA VAL A 49 35.11 -28.46 0.65
C VAL A 49 34.15 -27.50 -0.08
N THR A 50 32.88 -27.93 -0.19
CA THR A 50 31.84 -27.10 -0.86
C THR A 50 31.50 -25.91 0.00
N ARG A 51 31.67 -24.71 -0.57
CA ARG A 51 31.31 -23.43 0.03
C ARG A 51 30.50 -22.59 -0.95
N LEU A 52 29.46 -21.92 -0.44
CA LEU A 52 28.54 -21.07 -1.18
C LEU A 52 28.48 -19.70 -0.50
N ALA A 53 28.49 -18.62 -1.28
CA ALA A 53 28.21 -17.30 -0.73
C ALA A 53 26.74 -17.19 -0.31
N VAL A 54 26.47 -16.33 0.66
CA VAL A 54 25.08 -15.96 0.98
C VAL A 54 24.45 -15.27 -0.24
N GLY A 55 23.32 -15.79 -0.70
CA GLY A 55 22.68 -15.38 -1.96
C GLY A 55 23.10 -16.18 -3.20
N GLU A 56 24.05 -17.13 -3.09
CA GLU A 56 24.51 -17.97 -4.20
C GLU A 56 23.84 -19.35 -4.14
N GLY A 57 23.18 -19.75 -5.22
CA GLY A 57 22.47 -21.01 -5.31
C GLY A 57 21.23 -21.06 -4.39
N LEU A 58 20.51 -22.20 -4.41
CA LEU A 58 19.30 -22.37 -3.59
C LEU A 58 19.60 -22.23 -2.09
N VAL A 59 20.69 -22.84 -1.64
CA VAL A 59 21.09 -22.79 -0.22
C VAL A 59 21.49 -21.37 0.20
N GLY A 60 22.25 -20.66 -0.65
CA GLY A 60 22.62 -19.27 -0.38
C GLY A 60 21.41 -18.31 -0.39
N THR A 61 20.45 -18.53 -1.27
CA THR A 61 19.19 -17.77 -1.34
C THR A 61 18.36 -17.98 -0.07
N ILE A 62 18.26 -19.22 0.43
CA ILE A 62 17.58 -19.52 1.69
C ILE A 62 18.23 -18.79 2.86
N ALA A 63 19.57 -18.81 2.93
CA ALA A 63 20.29 -18.12 4.01
C ALA A 63 20.16 -16.61 3.92
N GLY A 64 20.22 -16.05 2.71
CA GLY A 64 20.14 -14.60 2.47
C GLY A 64 18.76 -14.02 2.78
N ASN A 65 17.71 -14.71 2.37
CA ASN A 65 16.32 -14.27 2.55
C ASN A 65 15.71 -14.75 3.89
N VAL A 66 16.38 -15.68 4.58
CA VAL A 66 15.86 -16.37 5.76
C VAL A 66 14.50 -17.03 5.48
N GLU A 67 14.37 -17.65 4.30
CA GLU A 67 13.11 -18.21 3.79
C GLU A 67 13.25 -19.70 3.43
N THR A 68 12.15 -20.44 3.61
CA THR A 68 12.05 -21.84 3.18
C THR A 68 11.79 -21.92 1.68
N LEU A 69 12.50 -22.79 0.97
CA LEU A 69 12.21 -23.17 -0.40
C LEU A 69 11.70 -24.61 -0.46
N ASN A 70 10.71 -24.87 -1.32
CA ASN A 70 10.16 -26.20 -1.58
C ASN A 70 9.85 -26.32 -3.08
N LEU A 71 10.70 -27.02 -3.82
CA LEU A 71 10.72 -27.08 -5.27
C LEU A 71 10.58 -28.54 -5.74
N ALA A 72 9.68 -28.79 -6.69
CA ALA A 72 9.55 -30.11 -7.33
C ALA A 72 10.69 -30.35 -8.35
N GLU A 73 11.22 -29.27 -8.96
CA GLU A 73 12.29 -29.31 -9.95
C GLU A 73 13.29 -28.19 -9.60
N ALA A 74 14.34 -28.55 -8.92
CA ALA A 74 15.35 -27.61 -8.42
C ALA A 74 16.10 -26.91 -9.57
N ALA A 75 16.42 -27.64 -10.62
CA ALA A 75 17.20 -27.15 -11.76
C ALA A 75 16.43 -26.06 -12.59
N ALA A 76 15.11 -25.98 -12.45
CA ALA A 76 14.30 -24.95 -13.12
C ALA A 76 14.30 -23.60 -12.39
N HIS A 77 14.81 -23.53 -11.16
CA HIS A 77 14.82 -22.31 -10.39
C HIS A 77 15.94 -21.34 -10.87
N PRO A 78 15.67 -20.03 -11.03
CA PRO A 78 16.65 -19.06 -11.55
C PRO A 78 17.95 -19.00 -10.71
N ASP A 79 17.85 -19.24 -9.41
CA ASP A 79 18.99 -19.18 -8.49
C ASP A 79 19.70 -20.55 -8.36
N PHE A 80 19.35 -21.55 -9.16
CA PHE A 80 20.02 -22.84 -9.11
C PHE A 80 21.50 -22.73 -9.53
N ALA A 81 22.42 -23.13 -8.66
CA ALA A 81 23.85 -23.12 -8.93
C ALA A 81 24.42 -24.55 -8.81
N PHE A 82 24.79 -25.13 -9.93
CA PHE A 82 25.33 -26.48 -10.00
C PHE A 82 26.75 -26.57 -9.40
N ARG A 83 26.97 -27.58 -8.55
CA ARG A 83 28.26 -27.88 -7.91
C ARG A 83 28.71 -29.31 -8.24
N PRO A 84 29.59 -29.48 -9.22
CA PRO A 84 30.01 -30.82 -9.68
C PRO A 84 30.58 -31.72 -8.58
N GLU A 85 31.22 -31.14 -7.57
CA GLU A 85 31.83 -31.88 -6.46
C GLU A 85 30.81 -32.55 -5.53
N THR A 86 29.53 -32.09 -5.51
CA THR A 86 28.48 -32.63 -4.66
C THR A 86 27.81 -33.88 -5.25
N GLY A 87 27.80 -34.00 -6.59
CA GLY A 87 27.11 -35.08 -7.29
C GLY A 87 25.58 -34.94 -7.22
N GLU A 88 25.07 -33.70 -7.20
CA GLU A 88 23.64 -33.39 -7.04
C GLU A 88 22.82 -33.45 -8.33
N GLU A 89 23.45 -33.65 -9.49
CA GLU A 89 22.79 -33.61 -10.81
C GLU A 89 21.67 -34.61 -11.04
N LYS A 90 21.61 -35.67 -10.23
CA LYS A 90 20.59 -36.73 -10.31
C LYS A 90 19.34 -36.46 -9.46
N PHE A 91 19.34 -35.40 -8.64
CA PHE A 91 18.23 -35.07 -7.75
C PHE A 91 17.41 -33.90 -8.35
N HIS A 92 16.10 -34.13 -8.43
CA HIS A 92 15.15 -33.18 -9.03
C HIS A 92 14.46 -32.29 -7.99
N SER A 93 13.95 -32.87 -6.91
CA SER A 93 13.26 -32.11 -5.89
C SER A 93 14.22 -31.55 -4.85
N PHE A 94 13.85 -30.41 -4.29
CA PHE A 94 14.61 -29.73 -3.27
C PHE A 94 13.68 -29.09 -2.24
N ALA A 95 13.92 -29.35 -0.96
CA ALA A 95 13.37 -28.53 0.11
C ALA A 95 14.49 -28.11 1.05
N GLY A 96 14.51 -26.83 1.39
CA GLY A 96 15.52 -26.29 2.30
C GLY A 96 14.93 -25.28 3.27
N VAL A 97 15.37 -25.32 4.51
CA VAL A 97 14.94 -24.44 5.59
C VAL A 97 16.13 -23.78 6.25
N PRO A 98 16.08 -22.48 6.61
CA PRO A 98 17.16 -21.81 7.29
C PRO A 98 17.25 -22.27 8.75
N ILE A 99 18.48 -22.45 9.24
CA ILE A 99 18.79 -22.56 10.67
C ILE A 99 18.99 -21.12 11.17
N VAL A 100 18.05 -20.65 11.99
CA VAL A 100 18.01 -19.22 12.39
C VAL A 100 18.46 -19.07 13.84
N ARG A 101 19.36 -18.10 14.10
CA ARG A 101 19.77 -17.65 15.44
C ARG A 101 19.91 -16.13 15.46
N ARG A 102 19.32 -15.46 16.47
CA ARG A 102 19.36 -13.99 16.58
C ARG A 102 19.04 -13.30 15.25
N GLU A 103 17.96 -13.73 14.59
CA GLU A 103 17.43 -13.19 13.32
C GLU A 103 18.31 -13.41 12.07
N ARG A 104 19.37 -14.18 12.17
CA ARG A 104 20.25 -14.48 11.05
C ARG A 104 20.25 -15.96 10.77
N ALA A 105 20.31 -16.30 9.50
CA ALA A 105 20.60 -17.69 9.14
C ALA A 105 22.05 -17.99 9.52
N VAL A 106 22.21 -18.95 10.41
CA VAL A 106 23.52 -19.51 10.80
C VAL A 106 23.84 -20.78 10.02
N GLY A 107 22.90 -21.24 9.21
CA GLY A 107 23.03 -22.39 8.35
C GLY A 107 21.75 -22.67 7.59
N VAL A 108 21.74 -23.77 6.85
CA VAL A 108 20.59 -24.29 6.09
C VAL A 108 20.55 -25.80 6.21
N VAL A 109 19.36 -26.38 6.44
CA VAL A 109 19.10 -27.79 6.27
C VAL A 109 18.38 -27.99 4.95
N ALA A 110 18.88 -28.87 4.09
CA ALA A 110 18.30 -29.15 2.80
C ALA A 110 18.10 -30.65 2.62
N VAL A 111 16.99 -31.04 1.99
CA VAL A 111 16.66 -32.41 1.57
C VAL A 111 16.38 -32.43 0.08
N GLN A 112 16.78 -33.54 -0.58
CA GLN A 112 16.58 -33.73 -2.03
C GLN A 112 16.12 -35.15 -2.33
N HIS A 113 15.39 -35.32 -3.44
CA HIS A 113 14.91 -36.60 -3.90
C HIS A 113 15.14 -36.74 -5.42
N VAL A 114 15.38 -37.97 -5.88
CA VAL A 114 15.57 -38.26 -7.31
C VAL A 114 14.28 -38.03 -8.12
N GLU A 115 13.12 -38.34 -7.56
CA GLU A 115 11.86 -38.09 -8.25
C GLU A 115 11.40 -36.63 -8.05
N PRO A 116 10.83 -36.00 -9.10
CA PRO A 116 10.20 -34.68 -8.96
C PRO A 116 9.01 -34.78 -8.01
N ARG A 117 9.11 -34.21 -6.82
CA ARG A 117 8.01 -34.08 -5.85
C ARG A 117 8.08 -32.77 -5.10
N ARG A 118 6.97 -32.29 -4.63
CA ARG A 118 6.94 -31.28 -3.57
C ARG A 118 6.78 -31.97 -2.24
N TYR A 119 7.59 -31.58 -1.28
CA TYR A 119 7.46 -32.07 0.08
C TYR A 119 6.14 -31.57 0.68
N GLU A 120 5.45 -32.43 1.42
CA GLU A 120 4.20 -32.09 2.08
C GLU A 120 4.43 -31.08 3.21
N GLU A 121 3.37 -30.39 3.61
CA GLU A 121 3.44 -29.35 4.65
C GLU A 121 3.98 -29.92 5.98
N VAL A 122 3.58 -31.15 6.32
CA VAL A 122 4.03 -31.86 7.53
C VAL A 122 5.54 -32.16 7.48
N GLU A 123 6.07 -32.52 6.31
CA GLU A 123 7.50 -32.79 6.10
C GLU A 123 8.32 -31.49 6.27
N ILE A 124 7.85 -30.39 5.71
CA ILE A 124 8.50 -29.08 5.86
C ILE A 124 8.45 -28.60 7.32
N GLU A 125 7.33 -28.79 8.02
CA GLU A 125 7.21 -28.48 9.46
C GLU A 125 8.20 -29.28 10.32
N ALA A 126 8.35 -30.57 10.01
CA ALA A 126 9.32 -31.40 10.68
C ALA A 126 10.75 -30.90 10.45
N LEU A 127 11.08 -30.54 9.21
CA LEU A 127 12.40 -30.00 8.85
C LEU A 127 12.67 -28.65 9.55
N GLN A 128 11.67 -27.77 9.65
CA GLN A 128 11.77 -26.52 10.38
C GLN A 128 11.98 -26.72 11.89
N THR A 129 11.27 -27.69 12.46
CA THR A 129 11.44 -28.06 13.88
C THR A 129 12.87 -28.54 14.14
N VAL A 130 13.40 -29.37 13.26
CA VAL A 130 14.79 -29.82 13.34
C VAL A 130 15.79 -28.67 13.19
N ALA A 131 15.53 -27.75 12.27
CA ALA A 131 16.39 -26.54 12.09
C ALA A 131 16.41 -25.67 13.34
N MET A 132 15.30 -25.53 14.06
CA MET A 132 15.24 -24.84 15.35
C MET A 132 16.09 -25.53 16.42
N VAL A 133 15.98 -26.87 16.55
CA VAL A 133 16.79 -27.66 17.49
C VAL A 133 18.28 -27.60 17.12
N LEU A 134 18.60 -27.67 15.82
CA LEU A 134 19.98 -27.53 15.34
C LEU A 134 20.59 -26.18 15.69
N SER A 135 19.82 -25.11 15.62
CA SER A 135 20.26 -23.75 16.02
C SER A 135 20.80 -23.76 17.45
N GLU A 136 20.14 -24.43 18.38
CA GLU A 136 20.55 -24.54 19.76
C GLU A 136 21.78 -25.46 19.94
N LEU A 137 21.79 -26.60 19.25
CA LEU A 137 22.93 -27.52 19.28
C LEU A 137 24.23 -26.90 18.73
N ILE A 138 24.12 -26.13 17.66
CA ILE A 138 25.25 -25.43 17.02
C ILE A 138 25.81 -24.36 17.96
N ALA A 139 24.94 -23.66 18.68
CA ALA A 139 25.30 -22.69 19.68
C ALA A 139 26.09 -23.27 20.84
N ASN A 140 25.58 -24.37 21.40
CA ASN A 140 26.18 -25.05 22.55
C ASN A 140 27.48 -25.79 22.23
N ALA A 141 27.73 -26.08 20.95
CA ALA A 141 28.90 -26.82 20.49
C ALA A 141 30.08 -25.95 20.03
N GLU A 142 29.98 -24.62 20.16
CA GLU A 142 30.97 -23.64 19.68
C GLU A 142 31.39 -23.90 18.21
N LEU A 143 30.44 -24.35 17.38
CA LEU A 143 30.68 -24.64 15.96
C LEU A 143 30.67 -23.37 15.10
N ILE A 144 30.17 -22.27 15.67
CA ILE A 144 30.17 -20.93 15.07
C ILE A 144 30.84 -20.01 16.08
N ASP A 145 31.85 -19.26 15.66
CA ASP A 145 32.49 -18.26 16.50
C ASP A 145 31.53 -17.10 16.73
N ASP A 146 31.16 -16.81 17.98
CA ASP A 146 30.27 -15.70 18.38
C ASP A 146 30.87 -14.32 18.02
N GLU A 147 32.16 -14.24 17.68
CA GLU A 147 32.90 -13.02 17.35
C GLU A 147 33.17 -12.82 15.85
N GLU A 148 32.87 -13.75 14.98
CA GLU A 148 32.86 -13.44 13.54
C GLU A 148 31.70 -12.56 13.17
N THR A 149 31.74 -11.36 13.72
CA THR A 149 31.15 -10.19 13.07
C THR A 149 31.74 -10.18 11.68
N LEU A 150 30.96 -10.63 10.69
CA LEU A 150 31.25 -10.44 9.29
C LEU A 150 31.94 -9.08 9.13
N GLY A 151 33.21 -9.08 8.81
CA GLY A 151 33.92 -7.87 8.41
C GLY A 151 33.03 -7.23 7.36
N VAL A 152 32.70 -5.96 7.57
CA VAL A 152 31.72 -5.26 6.75
C VAL A 152 32.10 -5.43 5.30
N PRO A 153 31.32 -6.12 4.46
CA PRO A 153 31.64 -6.24 3.05
C PRO A 153 31.85 -4.84 2.46
N ALA A 154 32.89 -4.65 1.66
CA ALA A 154 33.25 -3.32 1.14
C ALA A 154 32.09 -2.62 0.41
N HIS A 155 31.15 -3.38 -0.15
CA HIS A 155 29.92 -2.84 -0.80
C HIS A 155 28.88 -2.24 0.18
N LEU A 156 29.03 -2.48 1.49
CA LEU A 156 28.18 -1.89 2.53
C LEU A 156 28.77 -0.61 3.16
N THR A 157 29.90 -0.11 2.67
CA THR A 157 30.54 1.10 3.21
C THR A 157 30.36 2.33 2.32
N GLY A 158 30.05 2.14 1.03
CA GLY A 158 29.86 3.23 0.07
C GLY A 158 28.41 3.73 -0.05
N PRO A 159 28.22 4.88 -0.71
CA PRO A 159 26.87 5.35 -1.10
C PRO A 159 26.20 4.34 -2.04
N ASP A 160 24.92 4.11 -1.83
CA ASP A 160 24.08 3.27 -2.71
C ASP A 160 22.74 3.95 -2.98
N ARG A 161 22.15 3.68 -4.15
CA ARG A 161 20.86 4.21 -4.56
C ARG A 161 19.91 3.09 -4.90
N LEU A 162 18.82 3.00 -4.16
CA LEU A 162 17.82 1.97 -4.26
C LEU A 162 16.53 2.54 -4.89
N LYS A 163 15.88 1.74 -5.74
CA LYS A 163 14.59 2.09 -6.33
C LYS A 163 13.51 1.15 -5.83
N GLY A 164 12.37 1.71 -5.48
CA GLY A 164 11.16 1.01 -5.07
C GLY A 164 9.91 1.61 -5.69
N LEU A 165 8.76 1.21 -5.19
CA LEU A 165 7.46 1.73 -5.60
C LEU A 165 7.07 2.90 -4.68
N THR A 166 6.69 4.04 -5.24
CA THR A 166 6.07 5.13 -4.50
C THR A 166 4.71 4.69 -3.94
N LEU A 167 4.59 4.60 -2.62
CA LEU A 167 3.33 4.30 -1.94
C LEU A 167 2.70 5.57 -1.33
N VAL A 168 3.51 6.41 -0.69
CA VAL A 168 3.12 7.73 -0.21
C VAL A 168 4.19 8.74 -0.62
N LYS A 169 3.78 9.81 -1.28
CA LYS A 169 4.66 10.89 -1.75
C LYS A 169 5.23 11.71 -0.60
N GLY A 170 6.39 12.31 -0.82
CA GLY A 170 7.06 13.21 0.11
C GLY A 170 8.56 12.95 0.19
N LEU A 171 9.26 13.85 0.84
CA LEU A 171 10.71 13.79 1.08
C LEU A 171 10.97 13.55 2.56
N ALA A 172 11.92 12.68 2.88
CA ALA A 172 12.38 12.47 4.24
C ALA A 172 13.89 12.25 4.32
N SER A 173 14.49 12.73 5.40
CA SER A 173 15.87 12.48 5.77
C SER A 173 15.92 11.99 7.20
N GLY A 174 16.72 10.98 7.48
CA GLY A 174 16.83 10.40 8.82
C GLY A 174 17.77 9.22 8.87
N VAL A 175 17.91 8.65 10.05
CA VAL A 175 18.69 7.44 10.27
C VAL A 175 17.84 6.19 10.06
N ALA A 176 18.43 5.16 9.47
CA ALA A 176 17.78 3.86 9.32
C ALA A 176 17.50 3.25 10.69
N VAL A 177 16.27 2.81 10.90
CA VAL A 177 15.87 2.03 12.07
C VAL A 177 15.09 0.83 11.58
N PHE A 178 15.60 -0.37 11.87
CA PHE A 178 14.88 -1.58 11.52
C PHE A 178 13.74 -1.84 12.51
N HIS A 179 12.53 -1.96 11.98
CA HIS A 179 11.42 -2.51 12.72
C HIS A 179 11.65 -4.01 12.87
N GLN A 180 12.05 -4.43 14.03
CA GLN A 180 12.33 -5.84 14.34
C GLN A 180 11.19 -6.42 15.17
N PRO A 181 10.15 -6.96 14.54
CA PRO A 181 9.04 -7.57 15.29
C PRO A 181 9.39 -8.95 15.83
N ARG A 182 10.48 -9.59 15.39
CA ARG A 182 10.83 -10.96 15.80
C ARG A 182 11.59 -10.98 17.11
N VAL A 183 11.04 -11.77 18.03
CA VAL A 183 11.67 -12.16 19.28
C VAL A 183 12.72 -13.22 18.99
N THR A 184 13.87 -13.10 19.61
CA THR A 184 14.88 -14.16 19.58
C THR A 184 14.41 -15.31 20.47
N ILE A 185 14.17 -16.48 19.89
CA ILE A 185 13.82 -17.69 20.63
C ILE A 185 15.12 -18.32 21.13
N GLU A 186 15.35 -18.26 22.44
CA GLU A 186 16.54 -18.82 23.07
C GLU A 186 16.40 -20.30 23.37
N HIS A 187 15.19 -20.75 23.72
CA HIS A 187 14.87 -22.14 24.04
C HIS A 187 13.69 -22.61 23.21
N VAL A 188 13.87 -23.77 22.57
CA VAL A 188 12.85 -24.34 21.67
C VAL A 188 12.05 -25.46 22.36
N VAL A 189 12.70 -26.23 23.24
CA VAL A 189 12.11 -27.39 23.90
C VAL A 189 11.62 -27.00 25.29
N ALA A 190 10.35 -27.29 25.57
CA ALA A 190 9.74 -27.02 26.87
C ALA A 190 10.19 -28.02 27.92
N GLU A 191 10.55 -27.55 29.10
CA GLU A 191 10.77 -28.41 30.28
C GLU A 191 9.43 -28.82 30.94
N ASP A 192 8.44 -27.92 30.90
CA ASP A 192 7.08 -28.12 31.41
C ASP A 192 6.05 -27.50 30.45
N THR A 193 5.37 -28.34 29.70
CA THR A 193 4.37 -27.92 28.70
C THR A 193 3.14 -27.25 29.33
N GLU A 194 2.79 -27.58 30.59
CA GLU A 194 1.67 -26.95 31.27
C GLU A 194 2.00 -25.51 31.70
N ALA A 195 3.23 -25.28 32.16
CA ALA A 195 3.72 -23.93 32.44
C ALA A 195 3.74 -23.07 31.17
N GLU A 196 4.15 -23.64 30.04
CA GLU A 196 4.17 -22.95 28.74
C GLU A 196 2.74 -22.59 28.26
N ARG A 197 1.75 -23.47 28.42
CA ARG A 197 0.33 -23.14 28.14
C ARG A 197 -0.17 -21.98 28.98
N GLN A 198 0.17 -21.96 30.26
CA GLN A 198 -0.20 -20.87 31.16
C GLN A 198 0.42 -19.52 30.71
N ARG A 199 1.67 -19.53 30.25
CA ARG A 199 2.34 -18.33 29.71
C ARG A 199 1.60 -17.80 28.48
N VAL A 200 1.22 -18.68 27.54
CA VAL A 200 0.45 -18.32 26.35
C VAL A 200 -0.92 -17.78 26.70
N TYR A 201 -1.63 -18.42 27.63
CA TYR A 201 -2.95 -17.95 28.09
C TYR A 201 -2.90 -16.53 28.64
N LEU A 202 -1.97 -16.25 29.55
CA LEU A 202 -1.76 -14.93 30.12
C LEU A 202 -1.34 -13.90 29.07
N ALA A 203 -0.58 -14.32 28.06
CA ALA A 203 -0.16 -13.45 26.96
C ALA A 203 -1.33 -13.07 26.05
N PHE A 204 -2.23 -14.01 25.74
CA PHE A 204 -3.47 -13.72 25.00
C PHE A 204 -4.35 -12.71 25.75
N ASP A 205 -4.56 -12.89 27.04
CA ASP A 205 -5.37 -11.97 27.84
C ASP A 205 -4.75 -10.56 27.85
N LYS A 206 -3.44 -10.46 28.02
CA LYS A 206 -2.73 -9.18 27.99
C LYS A 206 -2.78 -8.52 26.61
N MET A 207 -2.69 -9.32 25.54
CA MET A 207 -2.83 -8.82 24.17
C MET A 207 -4.23 -8.28 23.89
N ARG A 208 -5.29 -9.00 24.33
CA ARG A 208 -6.69 -8.57 24.23
C ARG A 208 -6.93 -7.26 24.96
N GLU A 209 -6.43 -7.13 26.19
CA GLU A 209 -6.51 -5.88 26.93
C GLU A 209 -5.83 -4.71 26.22
N GLN A 210 -4.69 -4.95 25.56
CA GLN A 210 -3.99 -3.91 24.81
C GLN A 210 -4.80 -3.48 23.58
N ILE A 211 -5.37 -4.43 22.84
CA ILE A 211 -6.22 -4.14 21.66
C ILE A 211 -7.48 -3.38 22.09
N ASP A 212 -8.14 -3.80 23.17
CA ASP A 212 -9.34 -3.12 23.68
C ASP A 212 -9.02 -1.70 24.19
N ARG A 213 -7.84 -1.48 24.81
CA ARG A 213 -7.36 -0.13 25.16
C ARG A 213 -7.09 0.74 23.94
N MET A 214 -6.46 0.21 22.89
CA MET A 214 -6.24 0.96 21.65
C MET A 214 -7.56 1.33 20.98
N ALA A 215 -8.55 0.45 21.00
CA ALA A 215 -9.90 0.73 20.50
C ALA A 215 -10.64 1.80 21.31
N SER A 216 -10.35 1.90 22.63
CA SER A 216 -10.97 2.87 23.53
C SER A 216 -10.24 4.21 23.64
N GLN A 217 -8.93 4.24 23.39
CA GLN A 217 -8.09 5.44 23.39
C GLN A 217 -8.10 6.13 22.02
N ALA A 218 -9.29 6.54 21.56
CA ALA A 218 -9.45 7.29 20.34
C ALA A 218 -8.91 8.73 20.47
N GLU A 219 -7.60 8.90 20.59
CA GLU A 219 -6.93 10.18 20.26
C GLU A 219 -6.99 10.48 18.76
N PHE A 220 -7.38 9.50 17.95
CA PHE A 220 -7.61 9.59 16.52
C PHE A 220 -9.10 9.39 16.26
N GLY A 221 -9.83 10.44 16.21
CA GLY A 221 -11.26 10.64 15.96
C GLY A 221 -12.14 9.39 15.78
N VAL A 222 -13.12 9.25 16.64
CA VAL A 222 -14.15 8.21 16.59
C VAL A 222 -14.69 8.02 15.16
N GLY A 223 -14.50 6.82 14.58
CA GLY A 223 -15.15 6.43 13.32
C GLY A 223 -14.27 6.62 12.07
N GLY A 224 -13.11 6.02 12.01
CA GLY A 224 -12.26 5.98 10.83
C GLY A 224 -11.76 4.58 10.50
N GLU A 225 -10.97 4.46 9.45
CA GLU A 225 -10.30 3.24 8.97
C GLU A 225 -9.54 2.49 10.08
N HIS A 226 -9.13 3.19 11.14
CA HIS A 226 -8.47 2.62 12.31
C HIS A 226 -9.36 1.70 13.14
N GLU A 227 -10.67 1.98 13.21
CA GLU A 227 -11.64 1.17 13.96
C GLU A 227 -11.79 -0.21 13.31
N GLU A 228 -11.77 -0.30 11.99
CA GLU A 228 -11.89 -1.58 11.26
C GLU A 228 -10.66 -2.47 11.40
N VAL A 229 -9.47 -1.88 11.36
CA VAL A 229 -8.23 -2.61 11.60
C VAL A 229 -8.23 -3.17 13.01
N LEU A 230 -8.65 -2.38 13.99
CA LEU A 230 -8.76 -2.82 15.39
C LEU A 230 -9.87 -3.86 15.59
N GLU A 231 -10.99 -3.77 14.85
CA GLU A 231 -12.02 -4.83 14.85
C GLU A 231 -11.50 -6.13 14.24
N THR A 232 -10.71 -6.06 13.17
CA THR A 232 -10.04 -7.22 12.55
C THR A 232 -9.05 -7.85 13.54
N TYR A 233 -8.26 -7.03 14.23
CA TYR A 233 -7.35 -7.49 15.28
C TYR A 233 -8.10 -8.15 16.44
N ARG A 234 -9.21 -7.58 16.84
CA ARG A 234 -10.08 -8.14 17.88
C ARG A 234 -10.65 -9.49 17.46
N MET A 235 -11.13 -9.61 16.22
CA MET A 235 -11.63 -10.87 15.66
C MET A 235 -10.57 -11.98 15.73
N PHE A 236 -9.33 -11.71 15.30
CA PHE A 236 -8.23 -12.68 15.36
C PHE A 236 -7.77 -12.97 16.78
N ALA A 237 -7.67 -11.95 17.65
CA ALA A 237 -7.23 -12.13 19.04
C ALA A 237 -8.18 -13.01 19.88
N TYR A 238 -9.45 -13.11 19.46
CA TYR A 238 -10.47 -13.95 20.09
C TYR A 238 -10.73 -15.25 19.31
N ASP A 239 -9.96 -15.55 18.22
CA ASP A 239 -10.09 -16.79 17.46
C ASP A 239 -9.58 -18.00 18.27
N GLU A 240 -10.52 -18.86 18.67
CA GLU A 240 -10.21 -20.10 19.39
C GLU A 240 -9.39 -21.10 18.55
N GLY A 241 -9.52 -21.05 17.22
CA GLY A 241 -8.77 -21.92 16.30
C GLY A 241 -7.28 -21.59 16.31
N TRP A 242 -6.91 -20.32 16.41
CA TRP A 242 -5.52 -19.89 16.50
C TRP A 242 -4.89 -20.31 17.84
N SER A 243 -5.57 -20.03 18.95
CA SER A 243 -5.12 -20.43 20.29
C SER A 243 -4.96 -21.96 20.43
N ARG A 244 -5.90 -22.74 19.86
CA ARG A 244 -5.83 -24.20 19.88
C ARG A 244 -4.58 -24.72 19.13
N ARG A 245 -4.27 -24.20 17.94
CA ARG A 245 -3.08 -24.61 17.17
C ARG A 245 -1.78 -24.32 17.90
N ILE A 246 -1.68 -23.20 18.64
CA ILE A 246 -0.51 -22.90 19.47
C ILE A 246 -0.39 -23.93 20.61
N ASN A 247 -1.49 -24.26 21.27
CA ASN A 247 -1.50 -25.25 22.35
C ASN A 247 -1.13 -26.67 21.83
N GLU A 248 -1.61 -27.07 20.66
CA GLU A 248 -1.21 -28.32 20.00
C GLU A 248 0.32 -28.36 19.73
N ALA A 249 0.90 -27.22 19.35
CA ALA A 249 2.35 -27.13 19.18
C ALA A 249 3.11 -27.22 20.49
N ILE A 250 2.60 -26.64 21.59
CA ILE A 250 3.17 -26.81 22.95
C ILE A 250 3.08 -28.26 23.40
N ASP A 251 1.97 -28.93 23.11
CA ASP A 251 1.78 -30.34 23.44
C ASP A 251 2.79 -31.28 22.75
N SER A 252 3.34 -30.84 21.60
CA SER A 252 4.44 -31.53 20.93
C SER A 252 5.82 -31.32 21.58
N GLY A 253 5.89 -30.57 22.71
CA GLY A 253 7.11 -30.33 23.49
C GLY A 253 7.82 -29.00 23.19
N LEU A 254 7.17 -28.05 22.50
CA LEU A 254 7.76 -26.75 22.22
C LEU A 254 7.50 -25.74 23.36
N THR A 255 8.42 -24.78 23.52
CA THR A 255 8.19 -23.57 24.34
C THR A 255 7.09 -22.71 23.74
N ALA A 256 6.53 -21.81 24.50
CA ALA A 256 5.50 -20.89 24.05
C ALA A 256 5.95 -20.07 22.84
N GLU A 257 7.18 -19.54 22.87
CA GLU A 257 7.78 -18.77 21.77
C GLU A 257 7.93 -19.62 20.51
N ALA A 258 8.46 -20.82 20.63
CA ALA A 258 8.66 -21.73 19.50
C ALA A 258 7.33 -22.20 18.90
N ALA A 259 6.32 -22.43 19.72
CA ALA A 259 4.98 -22.82 19.29
C ALA A 259 4.30 -21.72 18.49
N ILE A 260 4.37 -20.46 18.95
CA ILE A 260 3.81 -19.31 18.24
C ILE A 260 4.50 -19.11 16.89
N GLU A 261 5.83 -19.16 16.85
CA GLU A 261 6.62 -19.03 15.61
C GLU A 261 6.29 -20.15 14.61
N ARG A 262 6.16 -21.40 15.07
CA ARG A 262 5.77 -22.55 14.23
C ARG A 262 4.40 -22.34 13.58
N VAL A 263 3.41 -21.91 14.37
CA VAL A 263 2.05 -21.67 13.85
C VAL A 263 2.05 -20.49 12.86
N GLN A 264 2.85 -19.46 13.11
CA GLN A 264 3.01 -18.33 12.21
C GLN A 264 3.63 -18.76 10.87
N GLN A 265 4.71 -19.54 10.89
CA GLN A 265 5.36 -20.05 9.68
C GLN A 265 4.42 -20.93 8.85
N ARG A 266 3.64 -21.78 9.51
CA ARG A 266 2.61 -22.62 8.86
C ARG A 266 1.54 -21.77 8.18
N THR A 267 1.04 -20.77 8.86
CA THR A 267 0.04 -19.85 8.29
C THR A 267 0.60 -19.12 7.08
N ARG A 268 1.86 -18.65 7.17
CA ARG A 268 2.56 -17.96 6.08
C ARG A 268 2.72 -18.83 4.84
N MET A 269 3.07 -20.13 5.01
CA MET A 269 3.21 -21.07 3.89
C MET A 269 1.88 -21.38 3.20
N ARG A 270 0.80 -21.58 3.96
CA ARG A 270 -0.55 -21.81 3.39
C ARG A 270 -1.03 -20.64 2.56
N MET A 271 -0.81 -19.43 3.02
CA MET A 271 -1.27 -18.23 2.35
C MET A 271 -0.47 -17.86 1.09
N ARG A 272 0.81 -18.23 1.01
CA ARG A 272 1.60 -18.07 -0.22
C ARG A 272 1.10 -18.90 -1.42
N GLN A 273 0.30 -19.92 -1.17
CA GLN A 273 -0.33 -20.74 -2.22
C GLN A 273 -1.64 -20.13 -2.74
N ILE A 274 -2.08 -19.01 -2.17
CA ILE A 274 -3.33 -18.35 -2.51
C ILE A 274 -3.00 -17.03 -3.20
N ASP A 275 -3.27 -16.92 -4.50
CA ASP A 275 -3.07 -15.74 -5.33
C ASP A 275 -4.10 -14.61 -5.08
N ASP A 276 -4.66 -14.53 -3.88
CA ASP A 276 -5.68 -13.53 -3.52
C ASP A 276 -5.05 -12.36 -2.74
N PRO A 277 -4.99 -11.15 -3.33
CA PRO A 277 -4.39 -9.96 -2.69
C PRO A 277 -5.03 -9.59 -1.34
N LEU A 278 -6.32 -9.89 -1.16
CA LEU A 278 -7.07 -9.57 0.06
C LEU A 278 -6.75 -10.52 1.21
N LEU A 279 -6.51 -11.79 0.88
CA LEU A 279 -6.05 -12.77 1.86
C LEU A 279 -4.59 -12.49 2.26
N ALA A 280 -3.78 -11.95 1.34
CA ALA A 280 -2.43 -11.51 1.63
C ALA A 280 -2.41 -10.34 2.64
N ASP A 281 -3.28 -9.35 2.48
CA ASP A 281 -3.37 -8.22 3.42
C ASP A 281 -3.83 -8.68 4.82
N ARG A 282 -4.79 -9.60 4.91
CA ARG A 282 -5.21 -10.20 6.19
C ARG A 282 -4.13 -11.06 6.86
N MET A 283 -3.24 -11.65 6.07
CA MET A 283 -2.09 -12.38 6.60
C MET A 283 -1.14 -11.43 7.34
N HIS A 284 -0.97 -10.21 6.84
CA HIS A 284 -0.14 -9.21 7.51
C HIS A 284 -0.72 -8.82 8.88
N ASP A 285 -2.03 -8.71 8.99
CA ASP A 285 -2.70 -8.44 10.26
C ASP A 285 -2.49 -9.58 11.28
N LEU A 286 -2.56 -10.83 10.82
CA LEU A 286 -2.29 -12.01 11.66
C LEU A 286 -0.81 -12.14 12.03
N GLU A 287 0.11 -11.81 11.12
CA GLU A 287 1.55 -11.75 11.40
C GLU A 287 1.87 -10.70 12.47
N ASP A 288 1.24 -9.53 12.40
CA ASP A 288 1.39 -8.48 13.40
C ASP A 288 0.93 -8.95 14.79
N LEU A 289 -0.24 -9.57 14.87
CA LEU A 289 -0.74 -10.14 16.13
C LEU A 289 0.14 -11.27 16.66
N SER A 290 0.66 -12.14 15.79
CA SER A 290 1.59 -13.22 16.17
C SER A 290 2.88 -12.65 16.75
N ASN A 291 3.45 -11.64 16.11
CA ASN A 291 4.64 -10.95 16.58
C ASN A 291 4.39 -10.23 17.91
N ARG A 292 3.20 -9.65 18.10
CA ARG A 292 2.79 -9.01 19.35
C ARG A 292 2.66 -10.04 20.49
N LEU A 293 2.03 -11.18 20.21
CA LEU A 293 1.90 -12.27 21.15
C LEU A 293 3.28 -12.82 21.57
N LEU A 294 4.20 -13.02 20.61
CA LEU A 294 5.59 -13.41 20.87
C LEU A 294 6.29 -12.46 21.81
N ARG A 295 6.17 -11.16 21.61
CA ARG A 295 6.78 -10.13 22.49
C ARG A 295 6.23 -10.17 23.89
N ILE A 296 4.93 -10.39 24.04
CA ILE A 296 4.29 -10.48 25.37
C ILE A 296 4.76 -11.73 26.11
N VAL A 297 4.83 -12.89 25.42
CA VAL A 297 5.28 -14.15 26.02
C VAL A 297 6.73 -14.10 26.44
N SER A 298 7.60 -13.54 25.58
CA SER A 298 9.04 -13.46 25.86
C SER A 298 9.42 -12.38 26.89
N GLY A 299 8.45 -11.55 27.33
CA GLY A 299 8.74 -10.43 28.21
C GLY A 299 9.60 -9.33 27.59
N GLN A 300 9.91 -9.43 26.30
CA GLN A 300 10.66 -8.42 25.55
C GLN A 300 9.71 -7.28 25.18
N LEU A 301 9.42 -6.42 26.13
CA LEU A 301 8.53 -5.26 25.96
C LEU A 301 9.16 -4.13 25.11
N GLY A 302 10.32 -4.35 24.52
CA GLY A 302 11.07 -3.36 23.75
C GLY A 302 10.91 -3.51 22.23
N THR A 303 9.91 -2.82 21.64
CA THR A 303 9.95 -2.50 20.21
C THR A 303 10.85 -1.30 19.97
N ALA A 304 11.34 -1.09 18.73
CA ALA A 304 11.96 0.18 18.36
C ALA A 304 11.04 1.37 18.69
N ALA A 305 9.73 1.16 18.71
CA ALA A 305 8.74 2.11 19.18
C ALA A 305 8.84 2.39 20.70
N SER A 306 8.95 1.34 21.53
CA SER A 306 9.00 1.48 23.00
C SER A 306 10.37 1.92 23.52
N MET A 307 11.47 1.58 22.84
CA MET A 307 12.80 2.11 23.13
C MET A 307 12.94 3.59 22.73
N GLY A 308 11.99 4.11 21.98
CA GLY A 308 11.95 5.47 21.48
C GLY A 308 12.98 5.73 20.39
N LEU A 309 12.56 6.40 19.34
CA LEU A 309 13.47 6.84 18.28
C LEU A 309 14.43 7.90 18.85
N LYS A 310 15.75 7.67 18.72
CA LYS A 310 16.79 8.57 19.27
C LYS A 310 16.92 9.89 18.50
N GLY A 311 16.33 9.98 17.30
CA GLY A 311 16.41 11.14 16.41
C GLY A 311 15.40 11.00 15.27
N ASP A 312 15.55 11.83 14.23
CA ASP A 312 14.77 11.71 13.00
C ASP A 312 15.12 10.38 12.31
N ALA A 313 14.13 9.51 12.17
CA ALA A 313 14.32 8.14 11.72
C ALA A 313 13.49 7.81 10.48
N ILE A 314 14.05 6.97 9.63
CA ILE A 314 13.35 6.27 8.54
C ILE A 314 13.26 4.80 8.95
N LEU A 315 12.02 4.34 9.15
CA LEU A 315 11.74 2.98 9.56
C LEU A 315 11.88 2.03 8.38
N ILE A 316 12.58 0.94 8.57
CA ILE A 316 12.72 -0.13 7.58
C ILE A 316 12.03 -1.36 8.12
N ALA A 317 11.06 -1.87 7.37
CA ALA A 317 10.34 -3.08 7.72
C ALA A 317 10.16 -3.96 6.49
N ARG A 318 10.12 -5.28 6.70
CA ARG A 318 9.67 -6.19 5.65
C ARG A 318 8.18 -5.98 5.41
N ASN A 319 7.42 -6.06 6.48
CA ASN A 319 6.01 -5.73 6.61
C ASN A 319 5.82 -4.91 7.88
N LEU A 320 4.81 -4.08 7.91
CA LEU A 320 4.47 -3.25 9.06
C LEU A 320 2.95 -3.21 9.19
N GLY A 321 2.45 -3.55 10.38
CA GLY A 321 1.03 -3.42 10.70
C GLY A 321 0.64 -1.97 10.99
N PRO A 322 -0.63 -1.60 10.75
CA PRO A 322 -1.12 -0.26 11.05
C PRO A 322 -0.97 0.13 12.53
N ALA A 323 -1.27 -0.82 13.43
CA ALA A 323 -1.13 -0.60 14.87
C ALA A 323 0.32 -0.41 15.30
N GLU A 324 1.26 -1.13 14.68
CA GLU A 324 2.69 -0.97 14.93
C GLU A 324 3.20 0.39 14.47
N LEU A 325 2.74 0.88 13.31
CA LEU A 325 3.09 2.21 12.82
C LEU A 325 2.64 3.29 13.79
N LEU A 326 1.45 3.15 14.40
CA LEU A 326 0.89 4.11 15.35
C LEU A 326 1.62 4.15 16.70
N GLU A 327 2.39 3.12 17.06
CA GLU A 327 3.21 3.09 18.28
C GLU A 327 4.43 4.03 18.19
N TYR A 328 4.83 4.45 16.97
CA TYR A 328 6.00 5.32 16.79
C TYR A 328 5.69 6.79 17.04
N ASP A 329 6.66 7.50 17.66
CA ASP A 329 6.56 8.96 17.81
C ASP A 329 6.58 9.65 16.44
N ARG A 330 5.42 10.17 16.05
CA ARG A 330 5.18 10.87 14.78
C ARG A 330 6.14 12.04 14.54
N ARG A 331 6.66 12.66 15.60
CA ARG A 331 7.60 13.79 15.46
C ARG A 331 8.95 13.33 14.97
N ARG A 332 9.36 12.11 15.30
CA ARG A 332 10.67 11.53 14.96
C ARG A 332 10.63 10.57 13.79
N LEU A 333 9.50 9.94 13.53
CA LEU A 333 9.32 9.09 12.37
C LEU A 333 9.11 9.95 11.12
N LYS A 334 10.11 10.01 10.23
CA LYS A 334 10.11 10.86 9.04
C LYS A 334 9.72 10.12 7.77
N GLY A 335 9.97 8.82 7.69
CA GLY A 335 9.67 8.02 6.51
C GLY A 335 9.61 6.54 6.84
N VAL A 336 9.05 5.75 5.93
CA VAL A 336 8.95 4.30 6.02
C VAL A 336 9.39 3.66 4.71
N ILE A 337 10.17 2.58 4.81
CA ILE A 337 10.58 1.75 3.69
C ILE A 337 10.06 0.33 3.96
N LEU A 338 9.34 -0.23 2.98
CA LEU A 338 8.79 -1.58 3.05
C LEU A 338 9.46 -2.47 2.00
N GLU A 339 9.94 -3.65 2.40
CA GLU A 339 10.42 -4.65 1.45
C GLU A 339 9.27 -5.23 0.62
N GLU A 340 8.14 -5.43 1.27
CA GLU A 340 6.86 -5.81 0.67
C GLU A 340 5.88 -4.62 0.84
N GLY A 341 4.80 -4.59 0.08
CA GLY A 341 3.76 -3.57 0.23
C GLY A 341 3.03 -3.29 -1.07
N SER A 342 1.75 -3.01 -0.95
CA SER A 342 0.86 -2.59 -2.03
C SER A 342 0.32 -1.18 -1.76
N LEU A 343 -0.20 -0.52 -2.79
CA LEU A 343 -0.85 0.79 -2.66
C LEU A 343 -2.11 0.75 -1.81
N THR A 344 -2.68 -0.44 -1.65
CA THR A 344 -3.93 -0.71 -0.91
C THR A 344 -3.69 -1.24 0.51
N ALA A 345 -2.42 -1.47 0.90
CA ALA A 345 -2.11 -1.96 2.25
C ALA A 345 -2.56 -0.95 3.32
N HIS A 346 -3.19 -1.43 4.37
CA HIS A 346 -3.73 -0.59 5.46
C HIS A 346 -2.67 0.33 6.08
N VAL A 347 -1.44 -0.15 6.24
CA VAL A 347 -0.32 0.67 6.75
C VAL A 347 -0.03 1.89 5.86
N VAL A 348 -0.19 1.76 4.54
CA VAL A 348 0.02 2.86 3.59
C VAL A 348 -1.06 3.94 3.75
N ILE A 349 -2.28 3.52 4.03
CA ILE A 349 -3.41 4.43 4.31
C ILE A 349 -3.12 5.23 5.58
N VAL A 350 -2.68 4.55 6.65
CA VAL A 350 -2.31 5.17 7.93
C VAL A 350 -1.13 6.12 7.75
N ALA A 351 -0.07 5.70 7.06
CA ALA A 351 1.11 6.53 6.81
C ALA A 351 0.74 7.80 6.01
N ARG A 352 -0.17 7.68 5.04
CA ARG A 352 -0.68 8.81 4.27
C ARG A 352 -1.45 9.80 5.14
N ALA A 353 -2.33 9.32 6.02
CA ALA A 353 -3.04 10.14 7.00
C ALA A 353 -2.08 10.83 7.97
N MET A 354 -0.98 10.18 8.35
CA MET A 354 0.09 10.74 9.17
C MET A 354 1.00 11.71 8.41
N GLY A 355 0.90 11.80 7.08
CA GLY A 355 1.80 12.61 6.24
C GLY A 355 3.23 12.07 6.16
N ILE A 356 3.42 10.76 6.35
CA ILE A 356 4.72 10.08 6.34
C ILE A 356 4.95 9.49 4.94
N PRO A 357 6.03 9.85 4.22
CA PRO A 357 6.34 9.26 2.93
C PRO A 357 6.72 7.78 3.07
N VAL A 358 6.25 6.96 2.11
CA VAL A 358 6.49 5.51 2.09
C VAL A 358 6.95 5.07 0.71
N VAL A 359 8.03 4.31 0.69
CA VAL A 359 8.52 3.59 -0.50
C VAL A 359 8.46 2.10 -0.22
N GLY A 360 7.82 1.35 -1.11
CA GLY A 360 7.64 -0.10 -0.97
C GLY A 360 8.30 -0.90 -2.08
N ARG A 361 8.19 -2.23 -1.97
CA ARG A 361 8.77 -3.22 -2.91
C ARG A 361 10.29 -3.10 -3.06
N MET A 362 10.97 -2.78 -1.98
CA MET A 362 12.43 -2.70 -1.94
C MET A 362 13.03 -4.00 -1.39
N ARG A 363 13.36 -4.92 -2.28
CA ARG A 363 13.90 -6.25 -1.90
C ARG A 363 15.35 -6.16 -1.41
N ALA A 364 15.69 -7.09 -0.50
CA ALA A 364 17.06 -7.29 0.02
C ALA A 364 17.69 -6.06 0.73
N LEU A 365 16.87 -5.28 1.45
CA LEU A 365 17.36 -4.10 2.20
C LEU A 365 18.37 -4.47 3.28
N ARG A 366 18.19 -5.60 3.97
CA ARG A 366 19.09 -6.06 5.06
C ARG A 366 20.52 -6.33 4.61
N GLY A 367 20.72 -6.65 3.33
CA GLY A 367 22.05 -6.81 2.73
C GLY A 367 22.69 -5.49 2.28
N LYS A 368 21.97 -4.36 2.30
CA LYS A 368 22.40 -3.07 1.74
C LYS A 368 22.40 -1.92 2.74
N VAL A 369 21.54 -1.99 3.75
CA VAL A 369 21.34 -0.94 4.77
C VAL A 369 21.63 -1.50 6.15
N ARG A 370 22.23 -0.69 7.02
CA ARG A 370 22.47 -0.99 8.43
C ARG A 370 21.65 -0.09 9.32
N ASP A 371 21.37 -0.55 10.52
CA ASP A 371 20.80 0.29 11.58
C ASP A 371 21.75 1.48 11.84
N GLY A 372 21.19 2.68 11.85
CA GLY A 372 21.95 3.92 11.99
C GLY A 372 22.54 4.52 10.71
N ASP A 373 22.44 3.86 9.54
CA ASP A 373 22.84 4.48 8.27
C ASP A 373 22.01 5.73 7.99
N HIS A 374 22.63 6.78 7.45
CA HIS A 374 21.90 7.96 7.00
C HIS A 374 21.19 7.67 5.68
N LEU A 375 19.89 7.98 5.63
CA LEU A 375 19.02 7.75 4.48
C LEU A 375 18.39 9.04 4.00
N LEU A 376 18.30 9.20 2.68
CA LEU A 376 17.44 10.17 2.03
C LEU A 376 16.34 9.42 1.27
N LEU A 377 15.09 9.67 1.60
CA LEU A 377 13.91 9.03 0.99
C LEU A 377 13.19 10.05 0.11
N ASP A 378 13.17 9.80 -1.18
CA ASP A 378 12.35 10.52 -2.17
C ASP A 378 11.13 9.68 -2.53
N GLY A 379 10.05 9.88 -1.79
CA GLY A 379 8.77 9.22 -2.04
C GLY A 379 8.07 9.69 -3.32
N ASP A 380 8.46 10.82 -3.91
CA ASP A 380 7.92 11.29 -5.19
C ASP A 380 8.46 10.46 -6.36
N GLN A 381 9.72 10.05 -6.28
CA GLN A 381 10.41 9.25 -7.29
C GLN A 381 10.53 7.78 -6.94
N GLY A 382 10.17 7.37 -5.70
CA GLY A 382 10.36 6.01 -5.22
C GLY A 382 11.84 5.63 -5.05
N VAL A 383 12.68 6.58 -4.65
CA VAL A 383 14.13 6.40 -4.53
C VAL A 383 14.57 6.56 -3.08
N VAL A 384 15.53 5.73 -2.67
CA VAL A 384 16.22 5.84 -1.38
C VAL A 384 17.71 5.87 -1.60
N ASP A 385 18.36 6.94 -1.19
CA ASP A 385 19.82 7.05 -1.18
C ASP A 385 20.33 6.64 0.20
N VAL A 386 21.20 5.63 0.24
CA VAL A 386 21.80 5.04 1.44
C VAL A 386 23.21 5.58 1.59
N ARG A 387 23.58 6.05 2.78
CA ARG A 387 24.89 6.67 3.06
C ARG A 387 25.27 7.71 2.00
N PRO A 388 24.36 8.69 1.72
CA PRO A 388 24.56 9.64 0.63
C PRO A 388 25.84 10.46 0.82
N ALA A 389 26.46 10.81 -0.30
CA ALA A 389 27.60 11.72 -0.28
C ALA A 389 27.19 13.11 0.26
N PRO A 390 28.07 13.87 0.92
CA PRO A 390 27.74 15.19 1.49
C PRO A 390 27.10 16.15 0.48
N THR A 391 27.58 16.15 -0.76
CA THR A 391 27.01 16.97 -1.84
C THR A 391 25.55 16.62 -2.17
N LEU A 392 25.18 15.33 -2.05
CA LEU A 392 23.80 14.89 -2.28
C LEU A 392 22.91 15.28 -1.09
N ILE A 393 23.45 15.22 0.14
CA ILE A 393 22.74 15.69 1.34
C ILE A 393 22.42 17.19 1.21
N GLU A 394 23.43 18.00 0.88
CA GLU A 394 23.26 19.44 0.68
C GLU A 394 22.21 19.74 -0.40
N ALA A 395 22.27 19.05 -1.53
CA ALA A 395 21.29 19.21 -2.61
C ALA A 395 19.86 18.81 -2.17
N PHE A 396 19.73 17.73 -1.38
CA PHE A 396 18.47 17.26 -0.85
C PHE A 396 17.90 18.23 0.21
N GLU A 397 18.75 18.70 1.12
CA GLU A 397 18.37 19.71 2.12
C GLU A 397 17.96 21.04 1.48
N ALA A 398 18.67 21.49 0.45
CA ALA A 398 18.29 22.67 -0.32
C ALA A 398 16.92 22.48 -1.01
N ARG A 399 16.66 21.29 -1.58
CA ARG A 399 15.35 20.93 -2.14
C ARG A 399 14.26 20.89 -1.06
N PHE A 400 14.58 20.34 0.11
CA PHE A 400 13.68 20.26 1.25
C PHE A 400 13.36 21.66 1.82
N ALA A 401 14.37 22.52 1.96
CA ALA A 401 14.20 23.93 2.37
C ALA A 401 13.34 24.69 1.37
N LYS A 402 13.63 24.58 0.09
CA LYS A 402 12.85 25.19 -1.00
C LYS A 402 11.39 24.72 -0.99
N ASN A 403 11.17 23.44 -0.71
CA ASN A 403 9.82 22.88 -0.59
C ASN A 403 9.08 23.44 0.65
N ARG A 404 9.78 23.60 1.77
CA ARG A 404 9.20 24.24 2.98
C ARG A 404 8.88 25.73 2.74
N GLU A 405 9.76 26.46 2.09
CA GLU A 405 9.52 27.87 1.71
C GLU A 405 8.32 27.97 0.77
N ARG A 406 8.24 27.08 -0.23
CA ARG A 406 7.07 27.01 -1.12
C ARG A 406 5.78 26.71 -0.35
N GLN A 407 5.79 25.75 0.56
CA GLN A 407 4.62 25.44 1.39
C GLN A 407 4.24 26.61 2.30
N ALA A 408 5.21 27.28 2.90
CA ALA A 408 4.97 28.50 3.69
C ALA A 408 4.40 29.62 2.82
N HIS A 409 4.93 29.81 1.62
CA HIS A 409 4.40 30.77 0.65
C HIS A 409 2.94 30.40 0.26
N TYR A 410 2.66 29.13 -0.04
CA TYR A 410 1.30 28.72 -0.38
C TYR A 410 0.33 28.79 0.80
N ALA A 411 0.80 28.67 2.03
CA ALA A 411 -0.02 28.94 3.20
C ALA A 411 -0.51 30.39 3.26
N THR A 412 0.26 31.35 2.72
CA THR A 412 -0.20 32.75 2.61
C THR A 412 -1.30 32.93 1.56
N MET A 413 -1.40 31.99 0.59
CA MET A 413 -2.45 31.99 -0.43
C MET A 413 -3.80 31.49 0.09
N ARG A 414 -3.87 31.01 1.33
CA ARG A 414 -5.08 30.44 1.94
C ARG A 414 -6.28 31.38 1.81
N GLU A 415 -6.11 32.65 2.19
CA GLU A 415 -7.18 33.65 2.21
C GLU A 415 -7.26 34.49 0.92
N VAL A 416 -6.38 34.18 -0.04
CA VAL A 416 -6.34 34.89 -1.29
C VAL A 416 -7.39 34.38 -2.26
N GLU A 417 -8.27 35.25 -2.72
CA GLU A 417 -9.26 34.92 -3.74
C GLU A 417 -8.60 34.72 -5.12
N PRO A 418 -8.94 33.66 -5.83
CA PRO A 418 -8.32 33.31 -7.11
C PRO A 418 -8.98 34.06 -8.28
N PHE A 419 -8.68 35.32 -8.41
CA PHE A 419 -9.07 36.16 -9.57
C PHE A 419 -7.92 36.25 -10.57
N THR A 420 -8.24 36.09 -11.85
CA THR A 420 -7.31 36.35 -12.94
C THR A 420 -7.07 37.84 -13.11
N ARG A 421 -6.06 38.24 -13.90
CA ARG A 421 -5.76 39.66 -14.16
C ARG A 421 -6.92 40.42 -14.84
N ASP A 422 -7.69 39.75 -15.68
CA ASP A 422 -8.89 40.29 -16.33
C ASP A 422 -10.16 40.22 -15.47
N GLY A 423 -10.02 39.88 -14.18
CA GLY A 423 -11.10 39.91 -13.17
C GLY A 423 -12.03 38.70 -13.17
N THR A 424 -11.70 37.63 -13.86
CA THR A 424 -12.50 36.38 -13.82
C THR A 424 -12.18 35.57 -12.57
N ARG A 425 -13.18 35.19 -11.79
CA ARG A 425 -13.02 34.29 -10.65
C ARG A 425 -12.88 32.85 -11.10
N VAL A 426 -11.86 32.19 -10.64
CA VAL A 426 -11.66 30.73 -10.80
C VAL A 426 -12.03 30.04 -9.50
N THR A 427 -12.85 28.99 -9.56
CA THR A 427 -13.21 28.19 -8.39
C THR A 427 -12.20 27.08 -8.20
N VAL A 428 -11.49 27.10 -7.09
CA VAL A 428 -10.48 26.09 -6.76
C VAL A 428 -10.99 25.21 -5.62
N LEU A 429 -11.41 24.00 -5.98
CA LEU A 429 -11.93 22.98 -5.09
C LEU A 429 -10.86 21.95 -4.78
N MET A 430 -11.01 21.18 -3.71
CA MET A 430 -10.13 20.06 -3.41
C MET A 430 -10.79 18.72 -3.61
N ASN A 431 -9.98 17.69 -3.90
CA ASN A 431 -10.36 16.29 -3.87
C ASN A 431 -10.10 15.73 -2.47
N ALA A 432 -11.01 14.91 -1.97
CA ALA A 432 -10.91 14.21 -0.71
C ALA A 432 -11.46 12.78 -0.87
N GLY A 433 -11.03 11.89 0.00
CA GLY A 433 -11.53 10.50 0.04
C GLY A 433 -11.67 9.99 1.45
N LEU A 434 -10.99 10.64 2.40
CA LEU A 434 -11.00 10.30 3.81
C LEU A 434 -11.58 11.44 4.64
N ARG A 435 -12.15 11.10 5.80
CA ARG A 435 -12.54 12.11 6.79
C ARG A 435 -11.35 13.01 7.16
N ASP A 436 -10.18 12.41 7.32
CA ASP A 436 -8.95 13.10 7.73
C ASP A 436 -8.39 14.06 6.65
N ASP A 437 -8.93 14.02 5.43
CA ASP A 437 -8.63 15.03 4.41
C ASP A 437 -9.38 16.35 4.67
N THR A 438 -10.49 16.33 5.40
CA THR A 438 -11.36 17.51 5.56
C THR A 438 -10.70 18.72 6.23
N PRO A 439 -9.77 18.59 7.21
CA PRO A 439 -9.05 19.72 7.76
C PRO A 439 -8.24 20.47 6.71
N MET A 440 -7.81 19.78 5.64
CA MET A 440 -7.07 20.41 4.54
C MET A 440 -7.89 21.47 3.80
N LEU A 441 -9.23 21.37 3.84
CA LEU A 441 -10.12 22.37 3.25
C LEU A 441 -9.86 23.79 3.83
N ASN A 442 -9.68 23.85 5.14
CA ASN A 442 -9.38 25.10 5.82
C ASN A 442 -7.90 25.48 5.72
N LEU A 443 -7.00 24.51 5.77
CA LEU A 443 -5.56 24.74 5.67
C LEU A 443 -5.12 25.26 4.30
N THR A 444 -5.75 24.81 3.22
CA THR A 444 -5.44 25.24 1.84
C THR A 444 -6.24 26.46 1.40
N GLY A 445 -7.38 26.74 2.05
CA GLY A 445 -8.31 27.78 1.64
C GLY A 445 -9.01 27.43 0.32
N ALA A 446 -9.25 26.15 0.05
CA ALA A 446 -10.06 25.74 -1.09
C ALA A 446 -11.53 26.18 -0.93
N ASP A 447 -12.21 26.42 -2.06
CA ASP A 447 -13.59 26.89 -2.09
C ASP A 447 -14.61 25.82 -1.65
N GLY A 448 -14.20 24.56 -1.61
CA GLY A 448 -15.02 23.42 -1.24
C GLY A 448 -14.37 22.10 -1.62
N ILE A 449 -15.11 21.00 -1.49
CA ILE A 449 -14.71 19.65 -1.93
C ILE A 449 -15.45 19.35 -3.24
N GLY A 450 -14.75 19.41 -4.37
CA GLY A 450 -15.34 19.17 -5.68
C GLY A 450 -15.43 17.70 -6.06
N LEU A 451 -14.73 16.82 -5.31
CA LEU A 451 -14.82 15.37 -5.41
C LEU A 451 -14.54 14.75 -4.05
N PHE A 452 -15.57 14.23 -3.41
CA PHE A 452 -15.41 13.30 -2.28
C PHE A 452 -15.58 11.87 -2.78
N ARG A 453 -14.50 11.09 -2.72
CA ARG A 453 -14.47 9.68 -3.16
C ARG A 453 -15.02 8.80 -2.05
N THR A 454 -16.20 8.23 -2.26
CA THR A 454 -16.86 7.41 -1.23
C THR A 454 -16.39 5.97 -1.19
N GLU A 455 -15.64 5.53 -2.21
CA GLU A 455 -15.21 4.14 -2.34
C GLU A 455 -14.24 3.65 -1.27
N PHE A 456 -13.44 4.54 -0.66
CA PHE A 456 -12.44 4.12 0.32
C PHE A 456 -13.04 3.36 1.50
N GLN A 457 -14.17 3.82 2.04
CA GLN A 457 -14.84 3.11 3.13
C GLN A 457 -15.32 1.70 2.74
N PHE A 458 -15.59 1.46 1.45
CA PHE A 458 -15.99 0.15 0.95
C PHE A 458 -14.78 -0.76 0.73
N LEU A 459 -13.65 -0.20 0.29
CA LEU A 459 -12.40 -0.93 0.04
C LEU A 459 -11.73 -1.41 1.32
N VAL A 460 -11.83 -0.64 2.39
CA VAL A 460 -11.22 -0.96 3.70
C VAL A 460 -12.11 -1.90 4.52
N SER A 461 -13.42 -1.89 4.29
CA SER A 461 -14.38 -2.69 5.05
C SER A 461 -14.38 -4.16 4.63
N ALA A 462 -14.35 -5.07 5.60
CA ALA A 462 -14.50 -6.51 5.37
C ALA A 462 -15.93 -6.90 4.92
N THR A 463 -16.92 -6.06 5.22
CA THR A 463 -18.32 -6.22 4.87
C THR A 463 -18.88 -4.92 4.31
N LEU A 464 -20.05 -4.98 3.68
CA LEU A 464 -20.71 -3.77 3.17
C LEU A 464 -20.94 -2.78 4.32
N PRO A 465 -20.40 -1.54 4.25
CA PRO A 465 -20.57 -0.53 5.30
C PRO A 465 -22.08 -0.27 5.57
N SER A 466 -22.47 -0.33 6.85
CA SER A 466 -23.87 -0.11 7.22
C SER A 466 -24.32 1.31 6.84
N ARG A 467 -25.64 1.49 6.67
CA ARG A 467 -26.21 2.81 6.40
C ARG A 467 -25.81 3.83 7.47
N GLU A 468 -25.85 3.44 8.73
CA GLU A 468 -25.55 4.29 9.88
C GLU A 468 -24.10 4.77 9.85
N ARG A 469 -23.16 3.89 9.49
CA ARG A 469 -21.74 4.21 9.34
C ARG A 469 -21.51 5.17 8.17
N GLN A 470 -22.10 4.90 7.02
CA GLN A 470 -22.05 5.80 5.87
C GLN A 470 -22.65 7.18 6.20
N THR A 471 -23.80 7.21 6.86
CA THR A 471 -24.47 8.47 7.27
C THR A 471 -23.59 9.30 8.20
N ARG A 472 -22.91 8.66 9.16
CA ARG A 472 -21.98 9.33 10.08
C ARG A 472 -20.83 9.97 9.33
N LEU A 473 -20.14 9.20 8.48
CA LEU A 473 -19.03 9.71 7.69
C LEU A 473 -19.42 10.92 6.83
N TYR A 474 -20.52 10.80 6.07
CA TYR A 474 -20.95 11.88 5.18
C TYR A 474 -21.38 13.13 5.96
N ARG A 475 -21.97 12.94 7.14
CA ARG A 475 -22.33 14.05 8.03
C ARG A 475 -21.09 14.74 8.58
N ASP A 476 -20.11 13.98 9.05
CA ASP A 476 -18.85 14.52 9.56
C ASP A 476 -18.12 15.35 8.50
N VAL A 477 -18.13 14.89 7.25
CA VAL A 477 -17.54 15.62 6.12
C VAL A 477 -18.29 16.94 5.86
N LEU A 478 -19.63 16.90 5.86
CA LEU A 478 -20.45 18.10 5.69
C LEU A 478 -20.28 19.07 6.86
N ASP A 479 -20.20 18.59 8.09
CA ASP A 479 -19.99 19.39 9.29
C ASP A 479 -18.61 20.08 9.24
N ALA A 480 -17.58 19.36 8.83
CA ALA A 480 -16.23 19.92 8.68
C ALA A 480 -16.12 20.94 7.53
N ALA A 481 -16.89 20.76 6.48
CA ALA A 481 -16.93 21.70 5.34
C ALA A 481 -17.72 23.01 5.67
N GLY A 482 -18.65 22.95 6.64
CA GLY A 482 -19.50 24.08 7.00
C GLY A 482 -20.38 24.51 5.84
N ASP A 483 -20.27 25.77 5.42
CA ASP A 483 -21.06 26.34 4.31
C ASP A 483 -20.43 26.08 2.92
N LYS A 484 -19.24 25.49 2.88
CA LYS A 484 -18.56 25.20 1.61
C LYS A 484 -19.17 23.98 0.93
N PRO A 485 -19.29 23.98 -0.41
CA PRO A 485 -19.91 22.87 -1.13
C PRO A 485 -19.07 21.58 -1.04
N VAL A 486 -19.74 20.46 -0.91
CA VAL A 486 -19.17 19.12 -1.02
C VAL A 486 -19.91 18.36 -2.10
N VAL A 487 -19.19 17.78 -3.06
CA VAL A 487 -19.73 16.92 -4.11
C VAL A 487 -19.37 15.47 -3.78
N PHE A 488 -20.35 14.66 -3.44
CA PHE A 488 -20.17 13.24 -3.19
C PHE A 488 -20.30 12.45 -4.49
N ARG A 489 -19.25 11.72 -4.86
CA ARG A 489 -19.32 10.72 -5.92
C ARG A 489 -19.94 9.45 -5.35
N THR A 490 -20.98 8.92 -5.99
CA THR A 490 -21.50 7.60 -5.61
C THR A 490 -20.42 6.54 -5.84
N VAL A 491 -20.54 5.43 -5.13
CA VAL A 491 -19.50 4.41 -5.05
C VAL A 491 -18.99 3.94 -6.43
N ASP A 492 -17.66 3.97 -6.60
CA ASP A 492 -16.96 3.50 -7.78
C ASP A 492 -16.12 2.26 -7.41
N ILE A 493 -16.78 1.10 -7.41
CA ILE A 493 -16.23 -0.22 -7.08
C ILE A 493 -16.51 -1.20 -8.21
N GLY A 494 -15.81 -2.34 -8.23
CA GLY A 494 -15.83 -3.32 -9.31
C GLY A 494 -14.63 -3.13 -10.23
N GLY A 495 -14.48 -4.00 -11.21
CA GLY A 495 -13.32 -3.98 -12.10
C GLY A 495 -12.01 -4.20 -11.35
N ASP A 496 -11.14 -3.20 -11.34
CA ASP A 496 -9.86 -3.19 -10.63
C ASP A 496 -9.97 -3.04 -9.10
N LYS A 497 -11.14 -2.58 -8.61
CA LYS A 497 -11.45 -2.37 -7.18
C LYS A 497 -12.40 -3.45 -6.68
N VAL A 498 -11.92 -4.69 -6.64
CA VAL A 498 -12.72 -5.86 -6.26
C VAL A 498 -13.01 -5.83 -4.76
N LEU A 499 -14.30 -5.92 -4.41
CA LEU A 499 -14.73 -6.08 -3.02
C LEU A 499 -14.97 -7.56 -2.70
N PRO A 500 -14.50 -8.06 -1.53
CA PRO A 500 -14.62 -9.48 -1.17
C PRO A 500 -16.06 -10.00 -1.17
N TYR A 501 -16.97 -9.12 -0.78
CA TYR A 501 -18.41 -9.42 -0.62
C TYR A 501 -19.26 -9.14 -1.87
N LEU A 502 -18.65 -8.70 -2.99
CA LEU A 502 -19.33 -8.43 -4.27
C LEU A 502 -18.83 -9.33 -5.41
N ARG A 503 -18.12 -10.41 -5.13
CA ARG A 503 -17.65 -11.33 -6.16
C ARG A 503 -18.81 -11.90 -6.98
N HIS A 504 -18.63 -11.94 -8.30
CA HIS A 504 -19.50 -12.75 -9.16
C HIS A 504 -19.29 -14.23 -8.81
N ASN A 505 -20.37 -15.00 -8.81
CA ASN A 505 -20.34 -16.44 -8.51
C ASN A 505 -19.53 -17.28 -9.51
N ASP A 506 -19.10 -16.70 -10.61
CA ASP A 506 -18.51 -17.43 -11.75
C ASP A 506 -16.96 -17.52 -11.71
N GLY A 507 -16.31 -16.89 -10.75
CA GLY A 507 -14.87 -17.13 -10.44
C GLY A 507 -13.87 -16.65 -11.51
N GLU A 508 -14.30 -16.13 -12.64
CA GLU A 508 -13.43 -15.64 -13.71
C GLU A 508 -13.02 -14.17 -13.47
N ALA A 509 -11.73 -13.90 -13.53
CA ALA A 509 -11.21 -12.54 -13.50
C ALA A 509 -11.53 -11.82 -14.81
N GLU A 510 -12.01 -10.57 -14.74
CA GLU A 510 -12.21 -9.76 -15.94
C GLU A 510 -10.89 -9.49 -16.66
N GLU A 511 -10.81 -9.72 -17.97
CA GLU A 511 -9.61 -9.44 -18.76
C GLU A 511 -9.28 -7.94 -18.81
N ASN A 512 -10.31 -7.08 -18.78
CA ASN A 512 -10.18 -5.63 -18.85
C ASN A 512 -10.98 -4.95 -17.71
N PRO A 513 -10.51 -5.05 -16.45
CA PRO A 513 -11.26 -4.59 -15.28
C PRO A 513 -11.68 -3.12 -15.33
N ALA A 514 -10.84 -2.23 -15.89
CA ALA A 514 -11.14 -0.80 -15.99
C ALA A 514 -12.37 -0.51 -16.88
N MET A 515 -12.62 -1.34 -17.90
CA MET A 515 -13.76 -1.23 -18.82
C MET A 515 -14.92 -2.17 -18.45
N GLY A 516 -14.76 -2.96 -17.40
CA GLY A 516 -15.67 -4.03 -17.02
C GLY A 516 -16.87 -3.59 -16.18
N TRP A 517 -17.29 -4.49 -15.32
CA TRP A 517 -18.45 -4.33 -14.45
C TRP A 517 -18.06 -3.53 -13.19
N ARG A 518 -18.17 -2.21 -13.27
CA ARG A 518 -17.80 -1.28 -12.19
C ARG A 518 -18.76 -0.09 -12.06
N ALA A 519 -18.63 0.60 -10.94
CA ALA A 519 -19.27 1.89 -10.65
C ALA A 519 -20.81 1.86 -10.84
N LEU A 520 -21.34 2.74 -11.68
CA LEU A 520 -22.77 2.86 -11.91
C LEU A 520 -23.38 1.59 -12.51
N ARG A 521 -22.63 0.83 -13.32
CA ARG A 521 -23.08 -0.46 -13.88
C ARG A 521 -23.41 -1.45 -12.77
N VAL A 522 -22.51 -1.59 -11.78
CA VAL A 522 -22.74 -2.41 -10.57
C VAL A 522 -23.92 -1.88 -9.76
N ALA A 523 -23.96 -0.56 -9.56
CA ALA A 523 -24.93 0.09 -8.70
C ALA A 523 -26.37 0.02 -9.25
N LEU A 524 -26.55 -0.01 -10.57
CA LEU A 524 -27.88 -0.14 -11.20
C LEU A 524 -28.36 -1.60 -11.24
N GLU A 525 -27.46 -2.58 -11.43
CA GLU A 525 -27.82 -3.99 -11.37
C GLU A 525 -28.07 -4.47 -9.93
N ARG A 526 -27.27 -3.98 -8.98
CA ARG A 526 -27.41 -4.25 -7.54
C ARG A 526 -27.96 -3.01 -6.84
N ASP A 527 -29.19 -2.63 -7.14
CA ASP A 527 -29.83 -1.39 -6.68
C ASP A 527 -29.87 -1.23 -5.15
N GLY A 528 -29.77 -2.32 -4.41
CA GLY A 528 -29.65 -2.31 -2.95
C GLY A 528 -28.44 -1.52 -2.46
N LEU A 529 -27.29 -1.62 -3.15
CA LEU A 529 -26.09 -0.85 -2.82
C LEU A 529 -26.35 0.65 -2.96
N LEU A 530 -26.86 1.08 -4.11
CA LEU A 530 -27.14 2.49 -4.37
C LEU A 530 -28.26 3.02 -3.48
N LYS A 531 -29.29 2.22 -3.17
CA LYS A 531 -30.37 2.59 -2.25
C LYS A 531 -29.87 2.89 -0.85
N VAL A 532 -28.99 2.04 -0.31
CA VAL A 532 -28.38 2.24 1.02
C VAL A 532 -27.53 3.50 1.03
N GLN A 533 -26.68 3.70 0.03
CA GLN A 533 -25.84 4.89 -0.07
C GLN A 533 -26.66 6.16 -0.27
N ALA A 534 -27.66 6.14 -1.14
CA ALA A 534 -28.56 7.27 -1.36
C ALA A 534 -29.27 7.69 -0.06
N ARG A 535 -29.80 6.72 0.69
CA ARG A 535 -30.44 7.00 1.98
C ARG A 535 -29.46 7.60 2.98
N ALA A 536 -28.22 7.08 3.05
CA ALA A 536 -27.19 7.59 3.94
C ALA A 536 -26.80 9.05 3.60
N LEU A 537 -26.61 9.36 2.32
CA LEU A 537 -26.31 10.73 1.86
C LEU A 537 -27.47 11.70 2.14
N LEU A 538 -28.72 11.29 1.87
CA LEU A 538 -29.91 12.11 2.13
C LEU A 538 -30.09 12.39 3.63
N GLU A 539 -29.88 11.39 4.49
CA GLU A 539 -29.96 11.56 5.95
C GLU A 539 -28.79 12.42 6.49
N ALA A 540 -27.60 12.29 5.92
CA ALA A 540 -26.44 13.07 6.32
C ALA A 540 -26.60 14.56 5.99
N ALA A 541 -27.19 14.86 4.83
CA ALA A 541 -27.36 16.22 4.32
C ALA A 541 -28.66 16.92 4.81
N GLY A 542 -29.36 16.34 5.79
CA GLY A 542 -30.59 16.93 6.30
C GLY A 542 -30.45 18.42 6.64
N GLY A 543 -31.31 19.26 6.03
CA GLY A 543 -31.30 20.73 6.19
C GLY A 543 -30.22 21.47 5.38
N ARG A 544 -29.47 20.76 4.49
CA ARG A 544 -28.40 21.34 3.65
C ARG A 544 -28.59 20.98 2.18
N THR A 545 -27.87 21.66 1.29
CA THR A 545 -27.78 21.25 -0.12
C THR A 545 -26.90 20.02 -0.27
N LEU A 546 -27.43 18.98 -0.90
CA LEU A 546 -26.69 17.76 -1.25
C LEU A 546 -26.26 17.81 -2.72
N ASN A 547 -24.96 17.74 -3.00
CA ASN A 547 -24.48 17.56 -4.36
C ASN A 547 -24.03 16.11 -4.55
N VAL A 548 -24.65 15.41 -5.51
CA VAL A 548 -24.37 14.00 -5.83
C VAL A 548 -23.89 13.90 -7.27
N MET A 549 -22.86 13.11 -7.48
CA MET A 549 -22.27 12.86 -8.79
C MET A 549 -22.23 11.37 -9.08
N PHE A 550 -22.70 10.98 -10.26
CA PHE A 550 -22.68 9.60 -10.73
C PHE A 550 -21.45 9.33 -11.58
N PRO A 551 -20.59 8.35 -11.21
CA PRO A 551 -19.41 7.95 -11.99
C PRO A 551 -19.82 7.08 -13.18
N MET A 552 -18.95 6.97 -14.19
CA MET A 552 -19.06 6.04 -15.32
C MET A 552 -20.39 6.12 -16.11
N VAL A 553 -21.03 7.29 -16.13
CA VAL A 553 -22.22 7.50 -16.93
C VAL A 553 -21.85 7.42 -18.42
N THR A 554 -22.50 6.53 -19.15
CA THR A 554 -22.27 6.31 -20.58
C THR A 554 -23.43 6.83 -21.41
N GLU A 555 -24.65 6.56 -20.95
CA GLU A 555 -25.91 6.91 -21.60
C GLU A 555 -26.82 7.75 -20.68
N PRO A 556 -27.64 8.66 -21.24
CA PRO A 556 -28.55 9.48 -20.43
C PRO A 556 -29.51 8.71 -19.54
N TRP A 557 -29.95 7.52 -19.97
CA TRP A 557 -30.87 6.70 -19.18
C TRP A 557 -30.25 6.16 -17.88
N GLU A 558 -28.92 5.92 -17.87
CA GLU A 558 -28.21 5.47 -16.66
C GLU A 558 -28.23 6.56 -15.58
N PHE A 559 -28.04 7.83 -15.99
CA PHE A 559 -28.16 8.99 -15.11
C PHE A 559 -29.58 9.09 -14.54
N ASP A 560 -30.61 8.95 -15.40
CA ASP A 560 -32.01 9.01 -14.97
C ASP A 560 -32.35 7.85 -14.02
N ALA A 561 -31.88 6.64 -14.30
CA ALA A 561 -32.06 5.48 -13.43
C ALA A 561 -31.45 5.71 -12.04
N ALA A 562 -30.22 6.19 -11.96
CA ALA A 562 -29.55 6.51 -10.71
C ALA A 562 -30.26 7.62 -9.92
N ARG A 563 -30.67 8.69 -10.61
CA ARG A 563 -31.45 9.78 -10.02
C ARG A 563 -32.78 9.25 -9.44
N ASN A 564 -33.50 8.39 -10.16
CA ASN A 564 -34.75 7.81 -9.71
C ASN A 564 -34.58 6.97 -8.42
N VAL A 565 -33.43 6.32 -8.23
CA VAL A 565 -33.11 5.67 -6.95
C VAL A 565 -33.08 6.68 -5.82
N PHE A 566 -32.40 7.84 -5.99
CA PHE A 566 -32.35 8.90 -4.98
C PHE A 566 -33.74 9.47 -4.71
N GLU A 567 -34.54 9.78 -5.74
CA GLU A 567 -35.91 10.29 -5.59
C GLU A 567 -36.81 9.32 -4.84
N SER A 568 -36.66 8.01 -5.10
CA SER A 568 -37.43 6.97 -4.38
C SER A 568 -37.06 6.93 -2.88
N GLN A 569 -35.77 7.09 -2.55
CA GLN A 569 -35.28 7.12 -1.17
C GLN A 569 -35.70 8.45 -0.48
N LEU A 570 -35.72 9.55 -1.20
CA LEU A 570 -36.21 10.83 -0.68
C LEU A 570 -37.66 10.74 -0.30
N ALA A 571 -38.53 10.15 -1.17
CA ALA A 571 -39.93 9.90 -0.90
C ALA A 571 -40.13 9.01 0.34
N PHE A 572 -39.32 7.95 0.46
CA PHE A 572 -39.33 7.06 1.63
C PHE A 572 -38.99 7.79 2.93
N LEU A 573 -37.97 8.65 2.95
CA LEU A 573 -37.56 9.42 4.12
C LEU A 573 -38.62 10.48 4.48
N ARG A 574 -39.26 11.09 3.47
CA ARG A 574 -40.36 12.05 3.67
C ARG A 574 -41.55 11.39 4.40
N GLN A 575 -41.93 10.18 3.99
CA GLN A 575 -42.99 9.42 4.67
C GLN A 575 -42.64 9.12 6.13
N ARG A 576 -41.36 8.96 6.45
CA ARG A 576 -40.88 8.73 7.82
C ARG A 576 -40.60 10.01 8.61
N LYS A 577 -40.97 11.17 8.07
CA LYS A 577 -40.81 12.49 8.72
C LYS A 577 -39.36 12.79 9.13
N LYS A 578 -38.36 12.28 8.34
CA LYS A 578 -36.94 12.61 8.54
C LYS A 578 -36.64 14.00 8.02
N ILE A 579 -35.61 14.63 8.57
CA ILE A 579 -35.09 15.91 8.04
C ILE A 579 -34.48 15.63 6.66
N LEU A 580 -35.02 16.31 5.65
CA LEU A 580 -34.57 16.16 4.26
C LEU A 580 -33.55 17.21 3.90
N PRO A 581 -32.72 16.98 2.85
CA PRO A 581 -31.94 18.04 2.24
C PRO A 581 -32.81 19.23 1.80
N GLU A 582 -32.28 20.44 1.90
CA GLU A 582 -32.92 21.65 1.40
C GLU A 582 -33.06 21.61 -0.14
N ALA A 583 -32.00 21.19 -0.79
CA ALA A 583 -31.94 20.96 -2.24
C ALA A 583 -31.03 19.79 -2.57
N ILE A 584 -31.26 19.14 -3.71
CA ILE A 584 -30.41 18.10 -4.25
C ILE A 584 -29.95 18.52 -5.65
N ARG A 585 -28.64 18.56 -5.86
CA ARG A 585 -28.03 18.86 -7.15
C ARG A 585 -27.39 17.57 -7.70
N TYR A 586 -27.89 17.11 -8.82
CA TYR A 586 -27.40 15.90 -9.49
C TYR A 586 -26.43 16.25 -10.59
N GLY A 587 -25.25 15.62 -10.60
CA GLY A 587 -24.23 15.74 -11.61
C GLY A 587 -23.80 14.40 -12.17
N ALA A 588 -23.15 14.42 -13.31
CA ALA A 588 -22.50 13.27 -13.93
C ALA A 588 -20.99 13.45 -13.98
N MET A 589 -20.25 12.35 -13.92
CA MET A 589 -18.84 12.35 -14.23
C MET A 589 -18.64 11.96 -15.70
N LEU A 590 -18.05 12.86 -16.47
CA LEU A 590 -17.64 12.59 -17.85
C LEU A 590 -16.26 11.92 -17.81
N GLU A 591 -16.25 10.64 -17.95
CA GLU A 591 -15.05 9.81 -18.02
C GLU A 591 -15.15 8.75 -19.14
N VAL A 592 -16.36 8.47 -19.61
CA VAL A 592 -16.61 7.64 -20.81
C VAL A 592 -16.89 8.58 -21.99
N PRO A 593 -16.09 8.52 -23.06
CA PRO A 593 -16.24 9.45 -24.21
C PRO A 593 -17.62 9.44 -24.86
N ALA A 594 -18.33 8.32 -24.84
CA ALA A 594 -19.67 8.18 -25.42
C ALA A 594 -20.69 9.19 -24.83
N LEU A 595 -20.58 9.52 -23.54
CA LEU A 595 -21.45 10.50 -22.90
C LEU A 595 -21.36 11.88 -23.57
N ALA A 596 -20.19 12.24 -24.11
CA ALA A 596 -19.99 13.54 -24.77
C ALA A 596 -20.86 13.71 -26.01
N GLU A 597 -21.26 12.63 -26.67
CA GLU A 597 -22.14 12.64 -27.84
C GLU A 597 -23.62 12.83 -27.47
N CYS A 598 -23.97 12.70 -26.17
CA CYS A 598 -25.32 12.83 -25.66
C CYS A 598 -25.46 13.99 -24.64
N LEU A 599 -24.45 14.86 -24.53
CA LEU A 599 -24.47 15.93 -23.52
C LEU A 599 -25.56 16.97 -23.74
N ASP A 600 -25.92 17.30 -24.97
CA ASP A 600 -27.01 18.20 -25.29
C ASP A 600 -28.37 17.64 -24.83
N ILE A 601 -28.55 16.30 -24.90
CA ILE A 601 -29.73 15.60 -24.40
C ILE A 601 -29.77 15.58 -22.88
N LEU A 602 -28.60 15.40 -22.25
CA LEU A 602 -28.50 15.28 -20.78
C LEU A 602 -28.46 16.64 -20.06
N ALA A 603 -27.88 17.68 -20.68
CA ALA A 603 -27.65 19.00 -20.07
C ALA A 603 -28.84 19.62 -19.36
N PRO A 604 -30.10 19.55 -19.89
CA PRO A 604 -31.26 20.13 -19.17
C PRO A 604 -31.55 19.47 -17.81
N ARG A 605 -30.98 18.29 -17.56
CA ARG A 605 -31.18 17.50 -16.32
C ARG A 605 -29.99 17.57 -15.37
N LEU A 606 -28.85 18.10 -15.84
CA LEU A 606 -27.63 18.24 -15.06
C LEU A 606 -27.63 19.53 -14.24
N SER A 607 -27.34 19.43 -12.96
CA SER A 607 -26.97 20.60 -12.16
C SER A 607 -25.51 21.01 -12.37
N PHE A 608 -24.64 20.06 -12.69
CA PHE A 608 -23.22 20.26 -12.96
C PHE A 608 -22.63 19.04 -13.68
N LEU A 609 -21.49 19.21 -14.35
CA LEU A 609 -20.68 18.15 -14.93
C LEU A 609 -19.28 18.16 -14.32
N SER A 610 -18.76 17.02 -13.92
CA SER A 610 -17.36 16.85 -13.53
C SER A 610 -16.63 15.99 -14.55
N ILE A 611 -15.42 16.38 -14.93
CA ILE A 611 -14.61 15.65 -15.92
C ILE A 611 -13.53 14.85 -15.17
N GLY A 612 -13.61 13.53 -15.24
CA GLY A 612 -12.65 12.59 -14.70
C GLY A 612 -11.53 12.32 -15.71
N THR A 613 -10.54 13.22 -15.80
CA THR A 613 -9.53 13.20 -16.89
C THR A 613 -8.67 11.94 -16.89
N ASN A 614 -8.49 11.25 -15.77
CA ASN A 614 -7.69 10.03 -15.71
C ASN A 614 -8.32 8.89 -16.54
N ASP A 615 -9.58 8.55 -16.26
CA ASP A 615 -10.31 7.50 -16.97
C ASP A 615 -10.72 7.98 -18.37
N LEU A 616 -11.08 9.26 -18.53
CA LEU A 616 -11.38 9.83 -19.84
C LEU A 616 -10.19 9.68 -20.81
N THR A 617 -8.97 9.99 -20.37
CA THR A 617 -7.77 9.85 -21.21
C THR A 617 -7.54 8.39 -21.58
N GLN A 618 -7.66 7.48 -20.62
CA GLN A 618 -7.53 6.05 -20.84
C GLN A 618 -8.49 5.55 -21.91
N PHE A 619 -9.76 5.91 -21.82
CA PHE A 619 -10.78 5.44 -22.75
C PHE A 619 -10.72 6.15 -24.10
N LEU A 620 -10.38 7.44 -24.11
CA LEU A 620 -10.27 8.20 -25.37
C LEU A 620 -9.10 7.72 -26.23
N PHE A 621 -7.99 7.33 -25.62
CA PHE A 621 -6.81 6.79 -26.31
C PHE A 621 -6.78 5.26 -26.38
N ALA A 622 -7.73 4.55 -25.78
CA ALA A 622 -7.70 3.09 -25.63
C ALA A 622 -6.35 2.60 -25.04
N ALA A 623 -5.85 3.30 -24.05
CA ALA A 623 -4.52 3.08 -23.46
C ALA A 623 -4.63 2.84 -21.97
N ASP A 624 -4.19 1.68 -21.49
CA ASP A 624 -4.17 1.36 -20.08
C ASP A 624 -3.11 2.21 -19.35
N ARG A 625 -3.56 3.08 -18.45
CA ARG A 625 -2.70 3.95 -17.63
C ARG A 625 -1.82 3.19 -16.64
N ALA A 626 -2.20 1.95 -16.29
CA ALA A 626 -1.40 1.09 -15.41
C ALA A 626 -0.22 0.45 -16.16
N ASN A 627 -0.22 0.47 -17.49
CA ASN A 627 0.88 -0.03 -18.30
C ASN A 627 1.99 1.04 -18.42
N PRO A 628 3.19 0.83 -17.84
CA PRO A 628 4.26 1.83 -17.83
C PRO A 628 4.70 2.26 -19.23
N LYS A 629 4.60 1.38 -20.23
CA LYS A 629 4.98 1.67 -21.62
C LYS A 629 4.00 2.60 -22.34
N LEU A 630 2.76 2.70 -21.84
CA LEU A 630 1.71 3.51 -22.41
C LEU A 630 1.46 4.79 -21.62
N ALA A 631 1.74 4.80 -20.31
CA ALA A 631 1.48 5.93 -19.42
C ALA A 631 2.20 7.21 -19.84
N GLU A 632 3.42 7.08 -20.39
CA GLU A 632 4.22 8.23 -20.85
C GLU A 632 3.98 8.57 -22.35
N ARG A 633 3.26 7.72 -23.09
CA ARG A 633 3.07 7.88 -24.54
C ARG A 633 2.01 8.93 -24.88
N TYR A 634 1.00 9.08 -24.03
CA TYR A 634 -0.15 9.93 -24.29
C TYR A 634 -0.21 11.09 -23.30
N ASP A 635 -0.12 12.31 -23.87
CA ASP A 635 -0.09 13.53 -23.10
C ASP A 635 -1.50 14.11 -22.90
N TRP A 636 -1.80 14.59 -21.72
CA TRP A 636 -3.04 15.33 -21.43
C TRP A 636 -3.16 16.64 -22.24
N LEU A 637 -2.02 17.24 -22.66
CA LEU A 637 -2.00 18.42 -23.51
C LEU A 637 -2.05 18.08 -25.01
N SER A 638 -2.40 16.85 -25.37
CA SER A 638 -2.56 16.51 -26.77
C SER A 638 -3.74 17.25 -27.41
N PRO A 639 -3.65 17.62 -28.70
CA PRO A 639 -4.77 18.24 -29.40
C PRO A 639 -6.07 17.44 -29.36
N ALA A 640 -5.98 16.08 -29.29
CA ALA A 640 -7.14 15.22 -29.24
C ALA A 640 -7.97 15.46 -27.96
N ILE A 641 -7.31 15.46 -26.78
CA ILE A 641 -7.97 15.73 -25.50
C ILE A 641 -8.49 17.15 -25.42
N LEU A 642 -7.65 18.14 -25.75
CA LEU A 642 -8.03 19.54 -25.61
C LEU A 642 -9.17 19.94 -26.57
N ARG A 643 -9.21 19.40 -27.79
CA ARG A 643 -10.33 19.57 -28.71
C ARG A 643 -11.61 18.88 -28.20
N PHE A 644 -11.47 17.69 -27.62
CA PHE A 644 -12.58 17.00 -27.00
C PHE A 644 -13.17 17.82 -25.84
N LEU A 645 -12.33 18.31 -24.93
CA LEU A 645 -12.76 19.15 -23.79
C LEU A 645 -13.38 20.47 -24.26
N ARG A 646 -12.82 21.13 -25.29
CA ARG A 646 -13.41 22.34 -25.88
C ARG A 646 -14.80 22.07 -26.42
N ARG A 647 -15.02 20.95 -27.09
CA ARG A 647 -16.34 20.55 -27.59
C ARG A 647 -17.34 20.38 -26.44
N VAL A 648 -16.93 19.70 -25.36
CA VAL A 648 -17.75 19.52 -24.16
C VAL A 648 -18.18 20.87 -23.56
N VAL A 649 -17.22 21.80 -23.38
CA VAL A 649 -17.51 23.14 -22.85
C VAL A 649 -18.48 23.90 -23.75
N ASN A 650 -18.26 23.87 -25.07
CA ASN A 650 -19.13 24.56 -26.04
C ASN A 650 -20.54 23.97 -26.07
N THR A 651 -20.70 22.65 -25.94
CA THR A 651 -21.99 21.97 -25.90
C THR A 651 -22.79 22.37 -24.66
N LEU A 652 -22.14 22.53 -23.51
CA LEU A 652 -22.81 22.87 -22.26
C LEU A 652 -23.01 24.38 -22.01
N ALA A 653 -22.28 25.23 -22.71
CA ALA A 653 -22.35 26.68 -22.53
C ALA A 653 -23.77 27.25 -22.66
N PRO A 654 -24.61 26.84 -23.63
CA PRO A 654 -25.99 27.35 -23.76
C PRO A 654 -26.90 27.02 -22.59
N PHE A 655 -26.56 25.97 -21.82
CA PHE A 655 -27.36 25.50 -20.68
C PHE A 655 -26.91 26.11 -19.36
N GLY A 656 -25.78 26.82 -19.33
CA GLY A 656 -25.20 27.37 -18.10
C GLY A 656 -24.75 26.32 -17.10
N THR A 657 -24.47 25.09 -17.56
CA THR A 657 -24.06 23.99 -16.69
C THR A 657 -22.64 24.20 -16.19
N ASP A 658 -22.43 24.15 -14.87
CA ASP A 658 -21.09 24.20 -14.26
C ASP A 658 -20.24 23.02 -14.71
N VAL A 659 -19.06 23.29 -15.27
CA VAL A 659 -18.09 22.26 -15.69
C VAL A 659 -16.87 22.32 -14.78
N THR A 660 -16.58 21.21 -14.08
CA THR A 660 -15.43 21.07 -13.18
C THR A 660 -14.50 19.97 -13.69
N VAL A 661 -13.20 20.17 -13.66
CA VAL A 661 -12.22 19.07 -13.85
C VAL A 661 -11.79 18.57 -12.47
N CYS A 662 -11.92 17.26 -12.24
CA CYS A 662 -11.60 16.63 -10.96
C CYS A 662 -10.49 15.55 -11.07
N GLY A 663 -9.93 15.31 -12.25
CA GLY A 663 -8.77 14.46 -12.45
C GLY A 663 -7.45 15.16 -12.08
N GLU A 664 -6.37 14.39 -12.13
CA GLU A 664 -5.01 14.87 -11.78
C GLU A 664 -4.52 16.00 -12.69
N MET A 665 -5.04 16.07 -13.91
CA MET A 665 -4.72 17.11 -14.89
C MET A 665 -4.90 18.53 -14.31
N GLY A 666 -5.98 18.77 -13.56
CA GLY A 666 -6.27 20.10 -13.00
C GLY A 666 -5.29 20.59 -11.94
N GLY A 667 -4.52 19.68 -11.33
CA GLY A 667 -3.54 19.99 -10.28
C GLY A 667 -2.14 20.35 -10.80
N ARG A 668 -1.86 20.16 -12.09
CA ARG A 668 -0.58 20.52 -12.71
C ARG A 668 -0.70 21.90 -13.34
N ARG A 669 0.26 22.78 -13.08
CA ARG A 669 0.18 24.19 -13.49
C ARG A 669 -0.01 24.39 -15.00
N LEU A 670 0.75 23.68 -15.82
CA LEU A 670 0.68 23.81 -17.27
C LEU A 670 -0.66 23.32 -17.83
N GLU A 671 -1.12 22.17 -17.32
CA GLU A 671 -2.41 21.59 -17.67
C GLU A 671 -3.57 22.48 -17.16
N ALA A 672 -3.46 23.02 -15.95
CA ALA A 672 -4.45 23.96 -15.41
C ALA A 672 -4.55 25.22 -16.27
N LEU A 673 -3.40 25.76 -16.76
CA LEU A 673 -3.36 26.88 -17.69
C LEU A 673 -4.13 26.57 -18.99
N ALA A 674 -3.89 25.37 -19.56
CA ALA A 674 -4.60 24.94 -20.76
C ALA A 674 -6.12 24.80 -20.51
N LEU A 675 -6.53 24.20 -19.39
CA LEU A 675 -7.96 24.06 -19.01
C LEU A 675 -8.65 25.43 -18.86
N LEU A 676 -7.98 26.37 -18.21
CA LEU A 676 -8.47 27.75 -18.09
C LEU A 676 -8.61 28.40 -19.47
N GLY A 677 -7.65 28.16 -20.35
CA GLY A 677 -7.70 28.61 -21.75
C GLY A 677 -8.85 28.01 -22.56
N LEU A 678 -9.32 26.82 -22.20
CA LEU A 678 -10.54 26.22 -22.79
C LEU A 678 -11.85 26.80 -22.21
N GLY A 679 -11.77 27.61 -21.15
CA GLY A 679 -12.93 28.16 -20.45
C GLY A 679 -13.41 27.37 -19.26
N ILE A 680 -12.66 26.35 -18.84
CA ILE A 680 -12.97 25.58 -17.62
C ILE A 680 -12.40 26.35 -16.42
N THR A 681 -13.26 27.03 -15.68
CA THR A 681 -12.88 27.90 -14.54
C THR A 681 -13.15 27.25 -13.19
N ARG A 682 -13.44 25.95 -13.14
CA ARG A 682 -13.66 25.21 -11.90
C ARG A 682 -12.74 23.99 -11.90
N LEU A 683 -11.82 23.94 -10.93
CA LEU A 683 -10.82 22.89 -10.81
C LEU A 683 -10.92 22.26 -9.43
N SER A 684 -11.11 20.95 -9.38
CA SER A 684 -11.07 20.14 -8.16
C SER A 684 -9.80 19.32 -8.15
N ILE A 685 -8.88 19.63 -7.26
CA ILE A 685 -7.48 19.22 -7.32
C ILE A 685 -7.02 18.66 -5.97
N THR A 686 -5.83 18.08 -5.93
CA THR A 686 -5.25 17.62 -4.67
C THR A 686 -5.00 18.82 -3.73
N PRO A 687 -5.09 18.65 -2.40
CA PRO A 687 -4.84 19.74 -1.44
C PRO A 687 -3.50 20.45 -1.67
N ALA A 688 -2.45 19.70 -2.01
CA ALA A 688 -1.12 20.25 -2.27
C ALA A 688 -1.07 21.18 -3.52
N ALA A 689 -1.98 21.02 -4.47
CA ALA A 689 -2.03 21.80 -5.70
C ALA A 689 -2.84 23.11 -5.55
N VAL A 690 -3.61 23.29 -4.48
CA VAL A 690 -4.50 24.47 -4.30
C VAL A 690 -3.70 25.76 -4.30
N GLY A 691 -2.65 25.87 -3.50
CA GLY A 691 -1.79 27.06 -3.45
C GLY A 691 -1.12 27.39 -4.80
N PRO A 692 -0.42 26.43 -5.41
CA PRO A 692 0.18 26.58 -6.74
C PRO A 692 -0.80 27.04 -7.83
N VAL A 693 -2.00 26.50 -7.86
CA VAL A 693 -3.03 26.85 -8.86
C VAL A 693 -3.61 28.25 -8.57
N LYS A 694 -3.84 28.59 -7.30
CA LYS A 694 -4.25 29.98 -6.93
C LYS A 694 -3.21 31.02 -7.37
N GLU A 695 -1.93 30.71 -7.19
CA GLU A 695 -0.84 31.56 -7.64
C GLU A 695 -0.84 31.70 -9.17
N LEU A 696 -0.98 30.59 -9.91
CA LEU A 696 -1.09 30.59 -11.36
C LEU A 696 -2.24 31.50 -11.84
N VAL A 697 -3.44 31.29 -11.26
CA VAL A 697 -4.64 32.06 -11.63
C VAL A 697 -4.41 33.58 -11.54
N ARG A 698 -3.72 34.04 -10.52
CA ARG A 698 -3.42 35.48 -10.34
C ARG A 698 -2.45 36.08 -11.35
N LYS A 699 -1.64 35.22 -11.99
CA LYS A 699 -0.62 35.64 -12.97
C LYS A 699 -1.13 35.68 -14.41
N ILE A 700 -2.32 35.10 -14.68
CA ILE A 700 -2.83 34.96 -16.05
C ILE A 700 -3.90 35.97 -16.41
N ASP A 701 -3.96 36.34 -17.71
CA ASP A 701 -5.10 36.94 -18.38
C ASP A 701 -5.86 35.87 -19.16
N LEU A 702 -7.13 35.69 -18.83
CA LEU A 702 -7.92 34.60 -19.39
C LEU A 702 -8.24 34.78 -20.87
N LYS A 703 -8.37 36.06 -21.30
CA LYS A 703 -8.65 36.38 -22.72
C LYS A 703 -7.44 36.07 -23.59
N GLU A 704 -6.23 36.36 -23.11
CA GLU A 704 -5.00 36.08 -23.84
C GLU A 704 -4.80 34.56 -24.02
N ILE A 705 -4.92 33.77 -22.95
CA ILE A 705 -4.73 32.30 -23.05
C ILE A 705 -5.83 31.65 -23.89
N ARG A 706 -7.09 32.12 -23.81
CA ARG A 706 -8.18 31.62 -24.68
C ARG A 706 -7.89 31.89 -26.16
N THR A 707 -7.38 33.10 -26.49
CA THR A 707 -7.00 33.41 -27.85
C THR A 707 -5.89 32.49 -28.36
N ALA A 708 -4.85 32.27 -27.55
CA ALA A 708 -3.75 31.38 -27.89
C ALA A 708 -4.25 29.91 -28.07
N MET A 709 -5.04 29.43 -27.13
CA MET A 709 -5.61 28.07 -27.19
C MET A 709 -6.49 27.86 -28.45
N ASN A 710 -7.30 28.84 -28.81
CA ASN A 710 -8.11 28.76 -30.02
C ASN A 710 -7.24 28.67 -31.28
N GLY A 711 -6.15 29.42 -31.36
CA GLY A 711 -5.18 29.35 -32.45
C GLY A 711 -4.54 27.94 -32.53
N TRP A 712 -3.97 27.49 -31.45
CA TRP A 712 -3.30 26.17 -31.40
C TRP A 712 -4.24 24.99 -31.66
N LEU A 713 -5.48 25.06 -31.25
CA LEU A 713 -6.43 23.97 -31.49
C LEU A 713 -7.02 24.02 -32.91
N SER A 714 -6.96 25.15 -33.60
CA SER A 714 -7.31 25.26 -35.03
C SER A 714 -6.19 24.71 -35.91
N GLU A 715 -4.95 25.13 -35.63
CA GLU A 715 -3.72 24.71 -36.31
C GLU A 715 -2.71 24.20 -35.27
N PRO A 716 -2.80 22.91 -34.85
CA PRO A 716 -1.97 22.40 -33.79
C PRO A 716 -0.49 22.37 -34.17
N PRO A 717 0.40 22.93 -33.31
CA PRO A 717 1.83 22.75 -33.47
C PRO A 717 2.22 21.28 -33.28
N LYS A 718 3.42 20.91 -33.75
CA LYS A 718 3.92 19.54 -33.61
C LYS A 718 4.00 19.09 -32.13
N ASP A 719 4.36 20.01 -31.26
CA ASP A 719 4.43 19.82 -29.80
C ASP A 719 3.64 20.94 -29.11
N LEU A 720 2.41 20.62 -28.74
CA LEU A 720 1.52 21.59 -28.11
C LEU A 720 1.93 21.86 -26.66
N ARG A 721 2.49 20.88 -25.95
CA ARG A 721 3.00 21.07 -24.59
C ARG A 721 4.09 22.14 -24.56
N SER A 722 5.09 21.99 -25.43
CA SER A 722 6.17 22.98 -25.55
C SER A 722 5.65 24.36 -25.96
N ALA A 723 4.70 24.46 -26.86
CA ALA A 723 4.11 25.74 -27.27
C ALA A 723 3.40 26.44 -26.10
N ILE A 724 2.64 25.72 -25.28
CA ILE A 724 1.98 26.27 -24.09
C ILE A 724 3.04 26.70 -23.05
N ALA A 725 4.06 25.89 -22.82
CA ALA A 725 5.13 26.18 -21.89
C ALA A 725 5.94 27.42 -22.28
N GLU A 726 6.31 27.57 -23.56
CA GLU A 726 6.97 28.76 -24.09
C GLU A 726 6.10 30.01 -23.96
N TRP A 727 4.82 29.91 -24.26
CA TRP A 727 3.87 30.99 -24.09
C TRP A 727 3.81 31.50 -22.64
N ALA A 728 3.78 30.53 -21.69
CA ALA A 728 3.78 30.81 -20.26
C ALA A 728 5.11 31.47 -19.83
N PHE A 729 6.24 30.91 -20.27
CA PHE A 729 7.58 31.40 -19.95
C PHE A 729 7.78 32.86 -20.36
N TYR A 730 7.42 33.23 -21.60
CA TYR A 730 7.53 34.62 -22.09
C TYR A 730 6.65 35.61 -21.35
N ARG A 731 5.69 35.15 -20.54
CA ARG A 731 4.82 35.98 -19.69
C ARG A 731 5.18 35.95 -18.20
N GLY A 732 6.31 35.30 -17.87
CA GLY A 732 6.74 35.16 -16.48
C GLY A 732 5.82 34.26 -15.64
N ILE A 733 5.11 33.33 -16.29
CA ILE A 733 4.26 32.34 -15.63
C ILE A 733 5.07 31.05 -15.46
N GLU A 734 5.40 30.73 -14.22
CA GLU A 734 6.08 29.48 -13.89
C GLU A 734 5.09 28.33 -13.97
N CYS A 735 5.33 27.40 -14.88
CA CYS A 735 4.59 26.16 -15.05
C CYS A 735 5.60 25.01 -15.01
N ASP A 736 5.93 24.53 -13.80
CA ASP A 736 6.85 23.41 -13.60
C ASP A 736 6.24 22.08 -14.04
#